data_e4b3d92490f59a32301f72b38c290436
#
_entry.id   e4b3d92490f59a32301f72b38c290436
#
_cell.length_a   1.000
_cell.length_b   1.000
_cell.length_c   1.000
_cell.angle_alpha   90.00
_cell.angle_beta   90.00
_cell.angle_gamma   90.00
#
_symmetry.space_group_name_H-M   'P 1'
#
loop_
_entity.id
_entity.type
_entity.pdbx_description
1 polymer ?
#
loop_
_entity_poly.entity_id
_entity_poly.type
_entity_poly.pdbx_seq_one_letter_code
_entity_poly.pdbx_strand_id
1 'polypeptide(L)'
;MSELYEKSLLKLELDQVLAQLAECAGSEEGKAACRALWPTSDLEDVRLMLDQTTAASDLCTRKGNPGFSEVRDVSASLERADRGGSLQPVELLHIAGVLRCARNIKGYVSEDDKATCLDSLFQALTPNKYLEDKIFGAILSEEEIADNASPALSDIRRHMRIQAGKIRDGLQKIISSPAYSKFLREPIITIRDGRYVVPVKSECKGEVPGLVHDVSSSGSTYFVEPMSAVNANNALRELELKEKKEIERILSELSSEAAAYREAIDLDFRMLVQLDVIFAKAKLAYRMRAWAPLMNDEGRAELRSARHPLIDAKTVVPISLRLGSDFDTMIITGPNTGGKTVTLKTIGLLTLMAECGLHVPAGDGSQLSTFDAILADIGDEQSIAQSLSTFSSHMRTIVDVVAECDDRTLVLFDELGAGTDPAEGAALATAIIEFCRKMGSRVVATPHYAELKLYAMRTKGVINASCEFDVEPLRPTYKLLIGIPGKSNAFAISRKLGLSEEILKEADDLVDKSDKDFEDVLSQLEAQRQQMESARHEAERLKAETAKIKQQSEEYAVQLQKEKDKAMESARREAQKIIDDARYAANQASEELKALRKQLQDSADASGINQRQAEVRRSLNEIESKIRAQQPKQERPQPKRGVMVGDTVELLKLGTKASVIAINKDGTYQLQAGILKMTVKPDEVYLLENDNPYKEKKPRPTHSGREMKMEAQPMEVDLRGMDAVEAICVLERYMDSAMRAGLKQVRIIHGKGTGVLRNAVQQELRKNKFVKKFRLGVYGEGEDGVTIAEFG
;
A
#
# COMPACT_ATOMS: atom_id res chain seq x y z
N MET A 1 20.27 27.69 13.80
CA MET A 1 20.59 26.59 12.89
C MET A 1 21.72 27.02 12.00
N SER A 2 22.60 26.10 11.60
CA SER A 2 23.79 26.47 10.85
C SER A 2 23.49 26.63 9.36
N GLU A 3 24.25 27.48 8.69
CA GLU A 3 24.19 27.65 7.23
C GLU A 3 24.51 26.33 6.50
N LEU A 4 25.31 25.47 7.12
CA LEU A 4 25.67 24.15 6.62
C LEU A 4 24.44 23.22 6.58
N TYR A 5 23.62 23.23 7.63
CA TYR A 5 22.40 22.42 7.67
C TYR A 5 21.40 22.83 6.58
N GLU A 6 21.19 24.14 6.39
CA GLU A 6 20.32 24.64 5.32
C GLU A 6 20.81 24.21 3.94
N LYS A 7 22.12 24.27 3.68
CA LYS A 7 22.73 23.75 2.44
C LYS A 7 22.53 22.25 2.29
N SER A 8 22.61 21.50 3.39
CA SER A 8 22.40 20.04 3.38
C SER A 8 20.94 19.66 3.02
N LEU A 9 19.95 20.42 3.50
CA LEU A 9 18.54 20.22 3.12
C LEU A 9 18.34 20.36 1.59
N LEU A 10 18.99 21.37 0.99
CA LEU A 10 18.92 21.57 -0.47
C LEU A 10 19.67 20.48 -1.24
N LYS A 11 20.86 20.07 -0.77
CA LYS A 11 21.61 18.97 -1.41
C LYS A 11 20.84 17.64 -1.35
N LEU A 12 20.06 17.41 -0.30
CA LEU A 12 19.18 16.27 -0.14
C LEU A 12 17.83 16.42 -0.85
N GLU A 13 17.57 17.57 -1.50
CA GLU A 13 16.38 17.84 -2.33
C GLU A 13 15.05 17.82 -1.54
N LEU A 14 15.08 18.19 -0.25
CA LEU A 14 13.87 18.30 0.56
C LEU A 14 12.90 19.33 -0.04
N ASP A 15 13.41 20.44 -0.56
CA ASP A 15 12.65 21.49 -1.22
C ASP A 15 11.79 20.97 -2.38
N GLN A 16 12.29 19.98 -3.14
CA GLN A 16 11.53 19.34 -4.23
C GLN A 16 10.39 18.49 -3.69
N VAL A 17 10.60 17.79 -2.56
CA VAL A 17 9.52 17.03 -1.90
C VAL A 17 8.47 17.96 -1.33
N LEU A 18 8.88 19.07 -0.70
CA LEU A 18 7.97 20.09 -0.18
C LEU A 18 7.21 20.81 -1.31
N ALA A 19 7.81 20.98 -2.48
CA ALA A 19 7.12 21.47 -3.67
C ALA A 19 6.01 20.49 -4.13
N GLN A 20 6.30 19.18 -4.14
CA GLN A 20 5.28 18.16 -4.45
C GLN A 20 4.19 18.10 -3.38
N LEU A 21 4.53 18.33 -2.11
CA LEU A 21 3.56 18.43 -1.02
C LEU A 21 2.63 19.64 -1.24
N ALA A 22 3.20 20.80 -1.60
CA ALA A 22 2.42 22.01 -1.87
C ALA A 22 1.38 21.81 -3.00
N GLU A 23 1.69 21.00 -4.02
CA GLU A 23 0.72 20.65 -5.05
C GLU A 23 -0.48 19.86 -4.51
N CYS A 24 -0.34 19.20 -3.36
CA CYS A 24 -1.40 18.44 -2.71
C CYS A 24 -2.32 19.31 -1.84
N ALA A 25 -1.87 20.50 -1.44
CA ALA A 25 -2.65 21.45 -0.63
C ALA A 25 -3.77 22.10 -1.46
N GLY A 26 -4.88 22.39 -0.80
CA GLY A 26 -6.09 22.94 -1.41
C GLY A 26 -6.10 24.47 -1.50
N SER A 27 -5.38 25.16 -0.62
CA SER A 27 -5.31 26.63 -0.53
C SER A 27 -3.93 27.14 -0.91
N GLU A 28 -3.83 28.42 -1.31
CA GLU A 28 -2.52 29.05 -1.57
C GLU A 28 -1.70 29.21 -0.28
N GLU A 29 -2.37 29.52 0.82
CA GLU A 29 -1.78 29.62 2.15
C GLU A 29 -1.26 28.26 2.65
N GLY A 30 -2.04 27.18 2.40
CA GLY A 30 -1.63 25.81 2.65
C GLY A 30 -0.40 25.42 1.79
N LYS A 31 -0.36 25.82 0.53
CA LYS A 31 0.81 25.62 -0.34
C LYS A 31 2.05 26.36 0.18
N ALA A 32 1.87 27.60 0.61
CA ALA A 32 2.96 28.39 1.21
C ALA A 32 3.46 27.73 2.51
N ALA A 33 2.54 27.31 3.36
CA ALA A 33 2.87 26.61 4.62
C ALA A 33 3.57 25.26 4.35
N CYS A 34 3.17 24.50 3.32
CA CYS A 34 3.85 23.27 2.93
C CYS A 34 5.31 23.52 2.51
N ARG A 35 5.57 24.59 1.74
CA ARG A 35 6.94 24.95 1.33
C ARG A 35 7.79 25.46 2.47
N ALA A 36 7.17 26.03 3.51
CA ALA A 36 7.83 26.55 4.69
C ALA A 36 8.04 25.51 5.80
N LEU A 37 7.66 24.24 5.58
CA LEU A 37 7.90 23.19 6.56
C LEU A 37 9.38 23.01 6.81
N TRP A 38 9.70 22.79 8.08
CA TRP A 38 11.06 22.59 8.56
C TRP A 38 11.13 21.31 9.40
N PRO A 39 12.21 20.50 9.26
CA PRO A 39 12.41 19.30 10.08
C PRO A 39 12.56 19.66 11.57
N THR A 40 11.99 18.86 12.45
CA THR A 40 12.20 18.95 13.90
C THR A 40 12.84 17.68 14.42
N SER A 41 13.76 17.84 15.39
CA SER A 41 14.40 16.70 16.07
C SER A 41 13.66 16.25 17.33
N ASP A 42 12.61 16.96 17.74
CA ASP A 42 11.80 16.55 18.88
C ASP A 42 10.97 15.31 18.52
N LEU A 43 11.25 14.20 19.21
CA LEU A 43 10.65 12.91 18.93
C LEU A 43 9.13 12.89 19.15
N GLU A 44 8.64 13.60 20.16
CA GLU A 44 7.21 13.62 20.48
C GLU A 44 6.45 14.46 19.45
N ASP A 45 7.02 15.60 19.01
CA ASP A 45 6.44 16.41 17.95
C ASP A 45 6.40 15.65 16.61
N VAL A 46 7.48 14.94 16.26
CA VAL A 46 7.54 14.13 15.04
C VAL A 46 6.49 13.01 15.08
N ARG A 47 6.36 12.30 16.21
CA ARG A 47 5.34 11.26 16.38
C ARG A 47 3.94 11.82 16.24
N LEU A 48 3.66 12.94 16.89
CA LEU A 48 2.36 13.60 16.79
C LEU A 48 2.05 13.99 15.34
N MET A 49 3.00 14.57 14.62
CA MET A 49 2.81 14.95 13.22
C MET A 49 2.57 13.73 12.30
N LEU A 50 3.27 12.62 12.54
CA LEU A 50 3.07 11.37 11.80
C LEU A 50 1.71 10.75 12.11
N ASP A 51 1.29 10.76 13.38
CA ASP A 51 -0.04 10.28 13.79
C ASP A 51 -1.14 11.13 13.17
N GLN A 52 -0.97 12.46 13.11
CA GLN A 52 -1.89 13.36 12.42
C GLN A 52 -1.99 13.03 10.93
N THR A 53 -0.87 12.77 10.26
CA THR A 53 -0.84 12.38 8.86
C THR A 53 -1.53 11.03 8.64
N THR A 54 -1.33 10.07 9.56
CA THR A 54 -2.00 8.76 9.53
C THR A 54 -3.51 8.90 9.71
N ALA A 55 -3.94 9.68 10.73
CA ALA A 55 -5.36 9.94 10.98
C ALA A 55 -6.04 10.62 9.77
N ALA A 56 -5.38 11.60 9.15
CA ALA A 56 -5.87 12.25 7.95
C ALA A 56 -5.97 11.27 6.76
N SER A 57 -5.00 10.36 6.60
CA SER A 57 -5.00 9.34 5.55
C SER A 57 -6.18 8.36 5.72
N ASP A 58 -6.46 7.96 6.96
CA ASP A 58 -7.60 7.10 7.30
C ASP A 58 -8.93 7.81 7.05
N LEU A 59 -9.03 9.09 7.40
CA LEU A 59 -10.21 9.92 7.11
C LEU A 59 -10.42 10.08 5.60
N CYS A 60 -9.38 10.39 4.83
CA CYS A 60 -9.45 10.49 3.37
C CYS A 60 -9.93 9.18 2.73
N THR A 61 -9.47 8.05 3.22
CA THR A 61 -9.86 6.72 2.70
C THR A 61 -11.34 6.44 2.95
N ARG A 62 -11.88 6.87 4.09
CA ARG A 62 -13.28 6.62 4.48
C ARG A 62 -14.26 7.63 3.90
N LYS A 63 -13.91 8.92 3.86
CA LYS A 63 -14.82 10.04 3.57
C LYS A 63 -14.46 10.84 2.33
N GLY A 64 -13.32 10.55 1.69
CA GLY A 64 -12.78 11.36 0.59
C GLY A 64 -12.01 12.57 1.11
N ASN A 65 -11.49 13.37 0.18
CA ASN A 65 -10.66 14.53 0.53
C ASN A 65 -11.53 15.75 0.90
N PRO A 66 -11.28 16.42 2.01
CA PRO A 66 -11.92 17.69 2.32
C PRO A 66 -11.42 18.83 1.40
N GLY A 67 -12.24 19.88 1.21
CA GLY A 67 -11.94 21.03 0.35
C GLY A 67 -11.47 22.25 1.13
N PHE A 68 -10.33 22.83 0.74
CA PHE A 68 -9.73 24.03 1.36
C PHE A 68 -9.56 25.20 0.38
N SER A 69 -10.14 25.12 -0.82
CA SER A 69 -9.90 26.08 -1.91
C SER A 69 -10.35 27.51 -1.62
N GLU A 70 -11.22 27.70 -0.64
CA GLU A 70 -11.76 29.01 -0.25
C GLU A 70 -10.96 29.72 0.86
N VAL A 71 -9.98 29.01 1.45
CA VAL A 71 -9.13 29.59 2.49
C VAL A 71 -8.20 30.61 1.85
N ARG A 72 -8.26 31.85 2.36
CA ARG A 72 -7.41 32.98 2.00
C ARG A 72 -6.95 33.70 3.26
N ASP A 73 -5.79 34.33 3.22
CA ASP A 73 -5.33 35.16 4.33
C ASP A 73 -6.25 36.38 4.51
N VAL A 74 -6.90 36.43 5.64
CA VAL A 74 -7.84 37.49 6.02
C VAL A 74 -7.34 38.34 7.18
N SER A 75 -6.16 38.03 7.73
CA SER A 75 -5.62 38.65 8.95
C SER A 75 -5.44 40.17 8.82
N ALA A 76 -4.83 40.65 7.73
CA ALA A 76 -4.65 42.08 7.49
C ALA A 76 -5.97 42.84 7.29
N SER A 77 -6.95 42.20 6.62
CA SER A 77 -8.30 42.78 6.43
C SER A 77 -9.05 42.86 7.75
N LEU A 78 -9.00 41.81 8.56
CA LEU A 78 -9.63 41.81 9.89
C LEU A 78 -8.98 42.87 10.81
N GLU A 79 -7.65 43.02 10.78
CA GLU A 79 -6.98 44.05 11.54
C GLU A 79 -7.37 45.47 11.12
N ARG A 80 -7.54 45.71 9.82
CA ARG A 80 -8.00 46.98 9.31
C ARG A 80 -9.47 47.27 9.72
N ALA A 81 -10.36 46.25 9.65
CA ALA A 81 -11.74 46.36 10.08
C ALA A 81 -11.86 46.67 11.59
N ASP A 82 -11.03 46.03 12.43
CA ASP A 82 -10.97 46.24 13.87
C ASP A 82 -10.58 47.69 14.23
N ARG A 83 -9.71 48.30 13.38
CA ARG A 83 -9.39 49.72 13.50
C ARG A 83 -10.45 50.66 12.91
N GLY A 84 -11.63 50.17 12.56
CA GLY A 84 -12.73 50.94 11.99
C GLY A 84 -12.66 51.21 10.50
N GLY A 85 -11.77 50.52 9.76
CA GLY A 85 -11.70 50.60 8.31
C GLY A 85 -12.77 49.80 7.63
N SER A 86 -13.34 50.32 6.53
CA SER A 86 -14.26 49.58 5.69
C SER A 86 -13.53 48.62 4.73
N LEU A 87 -13.98 47.37 4.61
CA LEU A 87 -13.41 46.35 3.73
C LEU A 87 -14.06 46.45 2.35
N GLN A 88 -13.27 46.02 1.35
CA GLN A 88 -13.77 45.85 -0.01
C GLN A 88 -14.62 44.58 -0.16
N PRO A 89 -15.51 44.47 -1.15
CA PRO A 89 -16.32 43.27 -1.37
C PRO A 89 -15.49 41.97 -1.45
N VAL A 90 -14.38 41.98 -2.14
CA VAL A 90 -13.47 40.82 -2.26
C VAL A 90 -12.94 40.35 -0.91
N GLU A 91 -12.59 41.26 -0.01
CA GLU A 91 -12.07 40.96 1.32
C GLU A 91 -13.16 40.33 2.23
N LEU A 92 -14.37 40.86 2.15
CA LEU A 92 -15.53 40.28 2.84
C LEU A 92 -15.87 38.89 2.28
N LEU A 93 -15.80 38.71 0.96
CA LEU A 93 -15.99 37.38 0.35
C LEU A 93 -14.91 36.37 0.80
N HIS A 94 -13.66 36.79 0.97
CA HIS A 94 -12.61 35.95 1.53
C HIS A 94 -12.94 35.54 2.96
N ILE A 95 -13.39 36.48 3.79
CA ILE A 95 -13.81 36.18 5.16
C ILE A 95 -14.98 35.18 5.17
N ALA A 96 -15.99 35.40 4.34
CA ALA A 96 -17.12 34.48 4.20
C ALA A 96 -16.68 33.10 3.68
N GLY A 97 -15.69 33.03 2.78
CA GLY A 97 -15.04 31.81 2.32
C GLY A 97 -14.40 31.02 3.46
N VAL A 98 -13.64 31.71 4.32
CA VAL A 98 -13.02 31.08 5.51
C VAL A 98 -14.10 30.51 6.45
N LEU A 99 -15.15 31.28 6.73
CA LEU A 99 -16.26 30.83 7.58
C LEU A 99 -17.00 29.63 7.00
N ARG A 100 -17.26 29.62 5.68
CA ARG A 100 -17.87 28.50 4.96
C ARG A 100 -16.98 27.27 5.00
N CYS A 101 -15.69 27.44 4.75
CA CYS A 101 -14.72 26.36 4.84
C CYS A 101 -14.69 25.79 6.27
N ALA A 102 -14.60 26.63 7.30
CA ALA A 102 -14.60 26.19 8.71
C ALA A 102 -15.86 25.37 9.04
N ARG A 103 -17.04 25.81 8.59
CA ARG A 103 -18.29 25.07 8.76
C ARG A 103 -18.26 23.71 8.05
N ASN A 104 -17.79 23.67 6.82
CA ASN A 104 -17.72 22.42 6.04
C ASN A 104 -16.72 21.44 6.64
N ILE A 105 -15.54 21.91 7.05
CA ILE A 105 -14.49 21.10 7.68
C ILE A 105 -14.92 20.61 9.06
N LYS A 106 -15.60 21.44 9.86
CA LYS A 106 -16.16 20.99 11.14
C LYS A 106 -17.22 19.90 10.95
N GLY A 107 -18.03 19.98 9.90
CA GLY A 107 -19.03 18.98 9.55
C GLY A 107 -18.48 17.74 8.83
N TYR A 108 -17.19 17.75 8.47
CA TYR A 108 -16.55 16.60 7.82
C TYR A 108 -16.35 15.43 8.79
N VAL A 109 -16.11 15.70 10.07
CA VAL A 109 -16.02 14.69 11.14
C VAL A 109 -17.36 14.61 11.87
N SER A 110 -17.88 13.41 12.11
CA SER A 110 -19.11 13.13 12.85
C SER A 110 -18.82 12.58 14.24
N GLU A 111 -19.78 12.69 15.16
CA GLU A 111 -19.66 12.16 16.54
C GLU A 111 -19.49 10.63 16.58
N ASP A 112 -19.90 9.92 15.54
CA ASP A 112 -19.75 8.47 15.40
C ASP A 112 -18.36 8.03 14.94
N ASP A 113 -17.49 8.97 14.55
CA ASP A 113 -16.11 8.64 14.15
C ASP A 113 -15.28 8.29 15.38
N LYS A 114 -14.31 7.39 15.18
CA LYS A 114 -13.34 7.10 16.23
C LYS A 114 -12.52 8.35 16.52
N ALA A 115 -12.33 8.63 17.80
CA ALA A 115 -11.49 9.73 18.25
C ALA A 115 -10.07 9.63 17.67
N THR A 116 -9.55 10.74 17.20
CA THR A 116 -8.24 10.87 16.58
C THR A 116 -7.45 12.03 17.20
N CYS A 117 -6.14 12.09 16.94
CA CYS A 117 -5.33 13.24 17.34
C CYS A 117 -5.69 14.56 16.62
N LEU A 118 -6.58 14.51 15.60
CA LEU A 118 -7.07 15.68 14.86
C LEU A 118 -8.30 16.32 15.50
N ASP A 119 -8.96 15.65 16.42
CA ASP A 119 -10.23 16.11 16.99
C ASP A 119 -10.13 17.50 17.64
N SER A 120 -9.00 17.77 18.29
CA SER A 120 -8.77 19.10 18.89
C SER A 120 -8.73 20.22 17.85
N LEU A 121 -8.20 19.96 16.66
CA LEU A 121 -8.16 20.93 15.56
C LEU A 121 -9.54 21.17 14.97
N PHE A 122 -10.34 20.10 14.79
CA PHE A 122 -11.72 20.21 14.31
C PHE A 122 -12.62 20.91 15.33
N GLN A 123 -12.45 20.64 16.62
CA GLN A 123 -13.22 21.25 17.71
C GLN A 123 -12.90 22.73 17.89
N ALA A 124 -11.66 23.15 17.65
CA ALA A 124 -11.23 24.54 17.72
C ALA A 124 -11.92 25.45 16.68
N LEU A 125 -12.45 24.88 15.58
CA LEU A 125 -13.18 25.64 14.57
C LEU A 125 -14.49 26.19 15.14
N THR A 126 -14.74 27.49 14.95
CA THR A 126 -15.92 28.22 15.45
C THR A 126 -16.70 28.88 14.31
N PRO A 127 -17.32 28.09 13.40
CA PRO A 127 -18.01 28.63 12.23
C PRO A 127 -19.15 29.57 12.62
N ASN A 128 -19.21 30.72 11.96
CA ASN A 128 -20.30 31.68 12.13
C ASN A 128 -21.17 31.74 10.86
N LYS A 129 -22.17 30.86 10.81
CA LYS A 129 -23.08 30.76 9.68
C LYS A 129 -23.89 32.04 9.44
N TYR A 130 -24.24 32.77 10.52
CA TYR A 130 -24.97 34.00 10.38
C TYR A 130 -24.20 35.07 9.59
N LEU A 131 -22.93 35.29 9.94
CA LEU A 131 -22.07 36.23 9.24
C LEU A 131 -21.74 35.75 7.81
N GLU A 132 -21.49 34.45 7.62
CA GLU A 132 -21.35 33.83 6.31
C GLU A 132 -22.53 34.14 5.39
N ASP A 133 -23.74 33.79 5.83
CA ASP A 133 -24.98 33.98 5.05
C ASP A 133 -25.23 35.46 4.77
N LYS A 134 -24.96 36.37 5.74
CA LYS A 134 -25.13 37.81 5.60
C LYS A 134 -24.21 38.40 4.53
N ILE A 135 -22.91 37.98 4.52
CA ILE A 135 -21.96 38.48 3.53
C ILE A 135 -22.31 37.97 2.13
N PHE A 136 -22.52 36.64 1.97
CA PHE A 136 -22.87 36.06 0.67
C PHE A 136 -24.24 36.50 0.16
N GLY A 137 -25.17 36.85 1.06
CA GLY A 137 -26.46 37.42 0.71
C GLY A 137 -26.39 38.88 0.25
N ALA A 138 -25.37 39.63 0.74
CA ALA A 138 -25.17 41.03 0.38
C ALA A 138 -24.24 41.23 -0.82
N ILE A 139 -23.27 40.35 -1.02
CA ILE A 139 -22.21 40.47 -2.02
C ILE A 139 -22.28 39.27 -2.96
N LEU A 140 -22.56 39.52 -4.27
CA LEU A 140 -22.70 38.47 -5.27
C LEU A 140 -21.35 38.14 -5.94
N SER A 141 -20.53 39.17 -6.14
CA SER A 141 -19.18 39.06 -6.72
C SER A 141 -18.30 40.19 -6.24
N GLU A 142 -17.03 40.19 -6.63
CA GLU A 142 -16.06 41.26 -6.30
C GLU A 142 -16.52 42.66 -6.70
N GLU A 143 -17.37 42.77 -7.72
CA GLU A 143 -17.83 44.04 -8.29
C GLU A 143 -19.32 44.26 -8.04
N GLU A 144 -20.09 43.29 -7.58
CA GLU A 144 -21.54 43.32 -7.54
C GLU A 144 -22.10 43.13 -6.13
N ILE A 145 -22.81 44.14 -5.65
CA ILE A 145 -23.60 44.07 -4.41
C ILE A 145 -25.04 43.70 -4.79
N ALA A 146 -25.64 42.79 -4.09
CA ALA A 146 -27.00 42.31 -4.32
C ALA A 146 -28.04 43.42 -4.19
N ASP A 147 -29.05 43.45 -5.04
CA ASP A 147 -30.14 44.42 -4.95
C ASP A 147 -30.87 44.38 -3.60
N ASN A 148 -30.92 43.22 -2.97
CA ASN A 148 -31.56 42.98 -1.68
C ASN A 148 -30.60 43.07 -0.48
N ALA A 149 -29.36 43.53 -0.68
CA ALA A 149 -28.40 43.72 0.41
C ALA A 149 -28.90 44.66 1.51
N SER A 150 -29.73 45.66 1.12
CA SER A 150 -30.55 46.41 2.07
C SER A 150 -31.88 46.83 1.41
N PRO A 151 -32.96 47.09 2.22
CA PRO A 151 -34.19 47.64 1.69
C PRO A 151 -33.99 49.00 0.99
N ALA A 152 -33.10 49.83 1.53
CA ALA A 152 -32.76 51.14 0.98
C ALA A 152 -32.10 51.02 -0.41
N LEU A 153 -31.14 50.09 -0.59
CA LEU A 153 -30.47 49.84 -1.88
C LEU A 153 -31.43 49.35 -2.94
N SER A 154 -32.33 48.42 -2.54
CA SER A 154 -33.36 47.88 -3.42
C SER A 154 -34.28 49.00 -3.95
N ASP A 155 -34.72 49.92 -3.03
CA ASP A 155 -35.55 51.08 -3.39
C ASP A 155 -34.80 52.06 -4.30
N ILE A 156 -33.55 52.40 -3.99
CA ILE A 156 -32.70 53.27 -4.82
C ILE A 156 -32.58 52.71 -6.25
N ARG A 157 -32.19 51.45 -6.40
CA ARG A 157 -32.03 50.78 -7.67
C ARG A 157 -33.31 50.65 -8.46
N ARG A 158 -34.44 50.43 -7.78
CA ARG A 158 -35.78 50.47 -8.38
C ARG A 158 -36.06 51.84 -8.94
N HIS A 159 -35.79 52.93 -8.18
CA HIS A 159 -36.01 54.31 -8.64
C HIS A 159 -35.07 54.71 -9.78
N MET A 160 -33.80 54.25 -9.76
CA MET A 160 -32.85 54.41 -10.86
C MET A 160 -33.38 53.81 -12.17
N ARG A 161 -33.91 52.58 -12.08
CA ARG A 161 -34.53 51.88 -13.26
C ARG A 161 -35.72 52.67 -13.80
N ILE A 162 -36.54 53.20 -12.92
CA ILE A 162 -37.70 54.03 -13.31
C ILE A 162 -37.22 55.33 -13.98
N GLN A 163 -36.24 56.02 -13.42
CA GLN A 163 -35.69 57.25 -14.03
C GLN A 163 -35.00 56.99 -15.35
N ALA A 164 -34.17 55.96 -15.45
CA ALA A 164 -33.53 55.53 -16.71
C ALA A 164 -34.58 55.19 -17.80
N GLY A 165 -35.67 54.52 -17.42
CA GLY A 165 -36.81 54.26 -18.29
C GLY A 165 -37.44 55.56 -18.82
N LYS A 166 -37.73 56.53 -17.94
CA LYS A 166 -38.30 57.84 -18.32
C LYS A 166 -37.38 58.62 -19.25
N ILE A 167 -36.06 58.57 -18.96
CA ILE A 167 -35.07 59.23 -19.85
C ILE A 167 -35.11 58.57 -21.23
N ARG A 168 -35.02 57.22 -21.31
CA ARG A 168 -35.05 56.48 -22.55
C ARG A 168 -36.29 56.72 -23.37
N ASP A 169 -37.48 56.71 -22.72
CA ASP A 169 -38.75 57.01 -23.39
C ASP A 169 -38.81 58.44 -23.89
N GLY A 170 -38.31 59.41 -23.10
CA GLY A 170 -38.22 60.81 -23.51
C GLY A 170 -37.31 61.06 -24.71
N LEU A 171 -36.10 60.41 -24.68
CA LEU A 171 -35.16 60.55 -25.76
C LEU A 171 -35.59 59.75 -27.00
N GLN A 172 -36.29 58.62 -26.83
CA GLN A 172 -36.84 57.85 -27.95
C GLN A 172 -37.89 58.70 -28.73
N LYS A 173 -38.66 59.48 -28.05
CA LYS A 173 -39.60 60.41 -28.66
C LYS A 173 -38.90 61.47 -29.48
N ILE A 174 -37.75 61.98 -29.06
CA ILE A 174 -36.93 62.90 -29.79
C ILE A 174 -36.30 62.26 -31.03
N ILE A 175 -35.71 61.08 -30.89
CA ILE A 175 -35.09 60.33 -31.96
C ILE A 175 -36.12 59.97 -33.06
N SER A 176 -37.31 59.55 -32.67
CA SER A 176 -38.36 59.16 -33.62
C SER A 176 -39.17 60.35 -34.18
N SER A 177 -39.00 61.57 -33.65
CA SER A 177 -39.70 62.75 -34.13
C SER A 177 -39.12 63.26 -35.49
N PRO A 178 -39.93 63.38 -36.56
CA PRO A 178 -39.50 63.94 -37.80
C PRO A 178 -38.94 65.37 -37.69
N ALA A 179 -39.32 66.10 -36.69
CA ALA A 179 -38.86 67.46 -36.43
C ALA A 179 -37.39 67.50 -35.98
N TYR A 180 -36.93 66.54 -35.19
CA TYR A 180 -35.62 66.52 -34.56
C TYR A 180 -34.64 65.51 -35.22
N SER A 181 -35.16 64.39 -35.82
CA SER A 181 -34.33 63.30 -36.38
C SER A 181 -33.36 63.78 -37.46
N LYS A 182 -33.73 64.80 -38.27
CA LYS A 182 -32.89 65.42 -39.33
C LYS A 182 -31.63 66.11 -38.77
N PHE A 183 -31.67 66.56 -37.51
CA PHE A 183 -30.57 67.26 -36.82
C PHE A 183 -29.62 66.28 -36.13
N LEU A 184 -30.06 65.02 -35.92
CA LEU A 184 -29.20 64.04 -35.32
C LEU A 184 -28.17 63.50 -36.31
N ARG A 185 -26.97 63.20 -35.81
CA ARG A 185 -25.95 62.50 -36.59
C ARG A 185 -26.35 61.06 -36.87
N GLU A 186 -26.86 60.36 -35.76
CA GLU A 186 -27.40 59.04 -35.74
C GLU A 186 -28.63 59.02 -34.83
N PRO A 187 -29.66 58.20 -35.13
CA PRO A 187 -30.86 58.14 -34.30
C PRO A 187 -30.67 57.17 -33.13
N ILE A 188 -29.64 57.40 -32.26
CA ILE A 188 -29.30 56.57 -31.14
C ILE A 188 -29.27 57.36 -29.84
N ILE A 189 -29.50 56.68 -28.72
CA ILE A 189 -29.27 57.18 -27.37
C ILE A 189 -27.91 56.70 -26.92
N THR A 190 -27.07 57.57 -26.43
CA THR A 190 -25.76 57.21 -25.87
C THR A 190 -25.56 57.82 -24.50
N ILE A 191 -24.54 57.35 -23.75
CA ILE A 191 -24.16 57.87 -22.46
C ILE A 191 -22.84 58.62 -22.61
N ARG A 192 -22.74 59.84 -22.08
CA ARG A 192 -21.53 60.64 -21.93
C ARG A 192 -21.50 61.24 -20.55
N ASP A 193 -20.33 61.09 -19.88
CA ASP A 193 -20.15 61.56 -18.50
C ASP A 193 -21.29 61.14 -17.53
N GLY A 194 -21.79 59.88 -17.71
CA GLY A 194 -22.90 59.37 -16.93
C GLY A 194 -24.27 59.92 -17.25
N ARG A 195 -24.45 60.65 -18.34
CA ARG A 195 -25.72 61.24 -18.81
C ARG A 195 -26.18 60.67 -20.12
N TYR A 196 -27.45 60.41 -20.21
CA TYR A 196 -28.09 60.00 -21.44
C TYR A 196 -28.18 61.19 -22.41
N VAL A 197 -27.63 61.14 -23.56
CA VAL A 197 -27.52 62.20 -24.57
C VAL A 197 -27.87 61.69 -25.96
N VAL A 198 -28.10 62.61 -26.88
CA VAL A 198 -28.30 62.30 -28.30
C VAL A 198 -27.18 62.95 -29.14
N PRO A 199 -26.65 62.29 -30.19
CA PRO A 199 -25.59 62.85 -31.06
C PRO A 199 -26.21 63.82 -32.09
N VAL A 200 -25.89 65.08 -31.96
CA VAL A 200 -26.37 66.19 -32.84
C VAL A 200 -25.23 66.59 -33.79
N LYS A 201 -25.57 66.87 -35.06
CA LYS A 201 -24.62 67.42 -36.06
C LYS A 201 -24.10 68.75 -35.59
N SER A 202 -22.80 69.05 -35.79
CA SER A 202 -22.19 70.31 -35.40
C SER A 202 -22.87 71.59 -36.00
N GLU A 203 -23.39 71.43 -37.18
CA GLU A 203 -24.12 72.47 -37.89
C GLU A 203 -25.50 72.79 -37.31
N CYS A 204 -26.04 71.80 -36.52
CA CYS A 204 -27.41 71.89 -35.94
C CYS A 204 -27.38 72.02 -34.43
N LYS A 205 -26.30 72.48 -33.85
CA LYS A 205 -26.10 72.53 -32.35
C LYS A 205 -27.26 73.29 -31.62
N GLY A 206 -27.82 74.35 -32.25
CA GLY A 206 -28.91 75.15 -31.67
C GLY A 206 -30.31 74.60 -31.89
N GLU A 207 -30.50 73.62 -32.77
CA GLU A 207 -31.82 73.06 -33.14
C GLU A 207 -32.43 72.06 -32.20
N VAL A 208 -31.59 71.46 -31.39
CA VAL A 208 -32.02 70.58 -30.27
C VAL A 208 -31.80 71.31 -28.94
N PRO A 209 -32.85 71.85 -28.31
CA PRO A 209 -32.74 72.54 -27.04
C PRO A 209 -32.19 71.61 -25.94
N GLY A 210 -31.01 71.90 -25.43
CA GLY A 210 -30.35 71.03 -24.43
C GLY A 210 -28.93 71.53 -24.03
N LEU A 211 -28.35 70.74 -23.12
CA LEU A 211 -26.96 70.99 -22.63
C LEU A 211 -26.00 70.13 -23.40
N VAL A 212 -24.91 70.68 -23.82
CA VAL A 212 -23.80 69.97 -24.50
C VAL A 212 -22.88 69.41 -23.40
N HIS A 213 -22.69 68.07 -23.39
CA HIS A 213 -21.81 67.39 -22.41
C HIS A 213 -20.49 66.99 -23.02
N ASP A 214 -20.48 66.68 -24.29
CA ASP A 214 -19.26 66.20 -24.97
C ASP A 214 -19.25 66.54 -26.40
N VAL A 215 -18.11 66.52 -27.03
CA VAL A 215 -17.88 66.79 -28.48
C VAL A 215 -17.01 65.70 -29.03
N SER A 216 -17.38 65.17 -30.19
CA SER A 216 -16.53 64.12 -30.84
C SER A 216 -15.17 64.63 -31.12
N SER A 217 -14.12 63.78 -31.12
CA SER A 217 -12.74 64.12 -31.40
C SER A 217 -12.51 64.85 -32.71
N SER A 218 -13.44 64.62 -33.69
CA SER A 218 -13.44 65.33 -34.97
C SER A 218 -14.16 66.68 -34.97
N GLY A 219 -14.82 67.01 -33.86
CA GLY A 219 -15.65 68.22 -33.73
C GLY A 219 -16.97 68.20 -34.53
N SER A 220 -17.28 67.12 -35.25
CA SER A 220 -18.41 67.01 -36.14
C SER A 220 -19.73 66.61 -35.46
N THR A 221 -19.69 66.15 -34.18
CA THR A 221 -20.86 65.74 -33.44
C THR A 221 -20.82 66.33 -32.03
N TYR A 222 -21.93 66.94 -31.64
CA TYR A 222 -22.17 67.32 -30.21
C TYR A 222 -23.06 66.37 -29.57
N PHE A 223 -22.68 65.91 -28.31
CA PHE A 223 -23.54 65.08 -27.49
C PHE A 223 -24.37 65.96 -26.62
N VAL A 224 -25.65 66.08 -26.98
CA VAL A 224 -26.58 67.00 -26.36
C VAL A 224 -27.52 66.25 -25.44
N GLU A 225 -27.64 66.74 -24.20
CA GLU A 225 -28.69 66.34 -23.28
C GLU A 225 -29.91 67.19 -23.51
N PRO A 226 -30.99 66.67 -24.07
CA PRO A 226 -32.19 67.50 -24.30
C PRO A 226 -32.82 67.99 -23.01
N MET A 227 -33.39 69.23 -23.00
CA MET A 227 -33.99 69.81 -21.82
C MET A 227 -35.06 68.96 -21.16
N SER A 228 -35.78 68.13 -21.91
CA SER A 228 -36.76 67.18 -21.46
C SER A 228 -36.14 66.03 -20.63
N ALA A 229 -34.86 65.74 -20.78
CA ALA A 229 -34.14 64.68 -20.04
C ALA A 229 -33.32 65.22 -18.86
N VAL A 230 -33.02 66.53 -18.80
CA VAL A 230 -32.13 67.12 -17.80
C VAL A 230 -32.55 66.83 -16.36
N ASN A 231 -33.84 66.99 -16.01
CA ASN A 231 -34.32 66.75 -14.67
C ASN A 231 -34.25 65.26 -14.29
N ALA A 232 -34.51 64.35 -15.23
CA ALA A 232 -34.46 62.91 -15.01
C ALA A 232 -33.01 62.42 -14.92
N ASN A 233 -32.06 62.94 -15.75
CA ASN A 233 -30.61 62.66 -15.62
C ASN A 233 -30.06 63.22 -14.31
N ASN A 234 -30.48 64.40 -13.85
CA ASN A 234 -30.06 64.93 -12.54
C ASN A 234 -30.60 64.05 -11.39
N ALA A 235 -31.85 63.58 -11.46
CA ALA A 235 -32.40 62.66 -10.49
C ALA A 235 -31.69 61.30 -10.52
N LEU A 236 -31.32 60.82 -11.71
CA LEU A 236 -30.54 59.59 -11.82
C LEU A 236 -29.16 59.73 -11.17
N ARG A 237 -28.49 60.85 -11.41
CA ARG A 237 -27.17 61.13 -10.81
C ARG A 237 -27.23 61.24 -9.29
N GLU A 238 -28.29 61.84 -8.75
CA GLU A 238 -28.53 61.90 -7.30
C GLU A 238 -28.73 60.51 -6.71
N LEU A 239 -29.46 59.63 -7.43
CA LEU A 239 -29.69 58.25 -7.02
C LEU A 239 -28.39 57.42 -7.09
N GLU A 240 -27.54 57.63 -8.08
CA GLU A 240 -26.20 57.01 -8.16
C GLU A 240 -25.30 57.36 -6.96
N LEU A 241 -25.33 58.65 -6.55
CA LEU A 241 -24.60 59.09 -5.35
C LEU A 241 -25.20 58.51 -4.06
N LYS A 242 -26.51 58.34 -4.00
CA LYS A 242 -27.19 57.65 -2.88
C LYS A 242 -26.87 56.17 -2.86
N GLU A 243 -26.86 55.52 -4.04
CA GLU A 243 -26.45 54.13 -4.18
C GLU A 243 -25.03 53.90 -3.66
N LYS A 244 -24.07 54.72 -4.10
CA LYS A 244 -22.69 54.63 -3.64
C LYS A 244 -22.58 54.77 -2.13
N LYS A 245 -23.24 55.76 -1.53
CA LYS A 245 -23.25 55.96 -0.08
C LYS A 245 -23.89 54.78 0.66
N GLU A 246 -24.95 54.20 0.14
CA GLU A 246 -25.61 53.04 0.75
C GLU A 246 -24.71 51.80 0.64
N ILE A 247 -24.03 51.59 -0.47
CA ILE A 247 -23.05 50.50 -0.60
C ILE A 247 -21.92 50.69 0.42
N GLU A 248 -21.36 51.92 0.55
CA GLU A 248 -20.33 52.21 1.56
C GLU A 248 -20.83 51.91 2.97
N ARG A 249 -22.08 52.25 3.28
CA ARG A 249 -22.70 51.94 4.57
C ARG A 249 -22.83 50.43 4.81
N ILE A 250 -23.29 49.66 3.79
CA ILE A 250 -23.43 48.20 3.87
C ILE A 250 -22.07 47.57 4.11
N LEU A 251 -21.04 47.96 3.33
CA LEU A 251 -19.70 47.45 3.50
C LEU A 251 -19.11 47.79 4.88
N SER A 252 -19.36 49.02 5.39
CA SER A 252 -18.89 49.43 6.72
C SER A 252 -19.57 48.61 7.83
N GLU A 253 -20.88 48.32 7.70
CA GLU A 253 -21.62 47.51 8.66
C GLU A 253 -21.10 46.05 8.68
N LEU A 254 -20.93 45.44 7.50
CA LEU A 254 -20.37 44.09 7.38
C LEU A 254 -18.94 44.00 7.91
N SER A 255 -18.13 45.04 7.66
CA SER A 255 -16.76 45.13 8.17
C SER A 255 -16.72 45.21 9.70
N SER A 256 -17.58 45.99 10.29
CA SER A 256 -17.72 46.12 11.74
C SER A 256 -18.16 44.81 12.38
N GLU A 257 -19.10 44.09 11.75
CA GLU A 257 -19.54 42.76 12.23
C GLU A 257 -18.38 41.73 12.10
N ALA A 258 -17.64 41.73 10.99
CA ALA A 258 -16.49 40.86 10.83
C ALA A 258 -15.41 41.15 11.88
N ALA A 259 -15.17 42.43 12.19
CA ALA A 259 -14.23 42.83 13.24
C ALA A 259 -14.65 42.31 14.62
N ALA A 260 -15.94 42.31 14.94
CA ALA A 260 -16.43 41.76 16.21
C ALA A 260 -16.10 40.26 16.41
N TYR A 261 -15.88 39.51 15.35
CA TYR A 261 -15.49 38.08 15.38
C TYR A 261 -14.04 37.85 14.96
N ARG A 262 -13.20 38.89 14.93
CA ARG A 262 -11.81 38.83 14.45
C ARG A 262 -11.02 37.66 15.01
N GLU A 263 -10.98 37.52 16.35
CA GLU A 263 -10.18 36.47 16.99
C GLU A 263 -10.62 35.07 16.60
N ALA A 264 -11.94 34.85 16.51
CA ALA A 264 -12.49 33.56 16.10
C ALA A 264 -12.19 33.25 14.64
N ILE A 265 -12.33 34.23 13.74
CA ILE A 265 -12.06 34.05 12.30
C ILE A 265 -10.56 33.82 12.04
N ASP A 266 -9.68 34.54 12.75
CA ASP A 266 -8.23 34.37 12.65
C ASP A 266 -7.78 33.01 13.18
N LEU A 267 -8.41 32.50 14.25
CA LEU A 267 -8.20 31.14 14.75
C LEU A 267 -8.67 30.11 13.72
N ASP A 268 -9.89 30.25 13.18
CA ASP A 268 -10.41 29.38 12.14
C ASP A 268 -9.48 29.32 10.93
N PHE A 269 -9.02 30.48 10.47
CA PHE A 269 -8.06 30.56 9.37
C PHE A 269 -6.78 29.75 9.66
N ARG A 270 -6.16 29.95 10.82
CA ARG A 270 -4.93 29.22 11.20
C ARG A 270 -5.18 27.71 11.29
N MET A 271 -6.28 27.31 11.90
CA MET A 271 -6.63 25.86 12.00
C MET A 271 -6.91 25.26 10.63
N LEU A 272 -7.54 25.98 9.73
CA LEU A 272 -7.81 25.51 8.35
C LEU A 272 -6.51 25.35 7.57
N VAL A 273 -5.56 26.30 7.67
CA VAL A 273 -4.24 26.16 7.03
C VAL A 273 -3.49 24.95 7.59
N GLN A 274 -3.49 24.76 8.90
CA GLN A 274 -2.86 23.60 9.54
C GLN A 274 -3.48 22.29 9.08
N LEU A 275 -4.80 22.21 9.03
CA LEU A 275 -5.52 21.03 8.53
C LEU A 275 -5.24 20.79 7.05
N ASP A 276 -5.20 21.83 6.20
CA ASP A 276 -4.87 21.70 4.78
C ASP A 276 -3.47 21.09 4.59
N VAL A 277 -2.47 21.52 5.38
CA VAL A 277 -1.13 20.91 5.38
C VAL A 277 -1.16 19.45 5.79
N ILE A 278 -1.89 19.10 6.86
CA ILE A 278 -2.00 17.71 7.33
C ILE A 278 -2.67 16.83 6.26
N PHE A 279 -3.75 17.30 5.66
CA PHE A 279 -4.42 16.57 4.58
C PHE A 279 -3.59 16.52 3.29
N ALA A 280 -2.76 17.53 3.02
CA ALA A 280 -1.79 17.50 1.93
C ALA A 280 -0.72 16.42 2.15
N LYS A 281 -0.21 16.27 3.40
CA LYS A 281 0.71 15.18 3.76
C LYS A 281 0.07 13.81 3.53
N ALA A 282 -1.18 13.61 3.92
CA ALA A 282 -1.93 12.38 3.68
C ALA A 282 -2.12 12.08 2.18
N LYS A 283 -2.45 13.09 1.37
CA LYS A 283 -2.56 12.94 -0.10
C LYS A 283 -1.22 12.56 -0.74
N LEU A 284 -0.12 13.20 -0.29
CA LEU A 284 1.21 12.87 -0.77
C LEU A 284 1.61 11.45 -0.39
N ALA A 285 1.33 11.03 0.85
CA ALA A 285 1.56 9.66 1.34
C ALA A 285 0.85 8.63 0.45
N TYR A 286 -0.40 8.86 0.10
CA TYR A 286 -1.15 7.99 -0.81
C TYR A 286 -0.51 7.94 -2.22
N ARG A 287 -0.14 9.11 -2.78
CA ARG A 287 0.50 9.20 -4.10
C ARG A 287 1.83 8.44 -4.16
N MET A 288 2.64 8.51 -3.09
CA MET A 288 3.93 7.85 -2.99
C MET A 288 3.83 6.40 -2.49
N ARG A 289 2.65 5.93 -2.09
CA ARG A 289 2.46 4.64 -1.38
C ARG A 289 3.40 4.57 -0.18
N ALA A 290 3.35 5.59 0.65
CA ALA A 290 4.21 5.80 1.79
C ALA A 290 3.53 5.32 3.09
N TRP A 291 4.34 4.94 4.08
CA TRP A 291 3.92 4.49 5.40
C TRP A 291 4.56 5.33 6.48
N ALA A 292 3.90 5.43 7.62
CA ALA A 292 4.47 6.07 8.78
C ALA A 292 5.66 5.24 9.30
N PRO A 293 6.88 5.79 9.39
CA PRO A 293 7.98 5.09 10.02
C PRO A 293 7.83 5.07 11.54
N LEU A 294 8.37 4.04 12.20
CA LEU A 294 8.51 4.02 13.65
C LEU A 294 9.69 4.91 14.05
N MET A 295 9.42 5.98 14.81
CA MET A 295 10.46 6.95 15.20
C MET A 295 11.10 6.61 16.54
N ASN A 296 12.43 6.80 16.60
CA ASN A 296 13.25 6.68 17.79
C ASN A 296 14.25 7.83 17.89
N ASP A 297 14.96 7.96 19.00
CA ASP A 297 16.05 8.93 19.26
C ASP A 297 17.40 8.24 19.54
N GLU A 298 17.50 6.93 19.23
CA GLU A 298 18.68 6.11 19.51
C GLU A 298 19.68 6.10 18.34
N GLY A 299 19.44 6.86 17.29
CA GLY A 299 20.23 6.88 16.08
C GLY A 299 20.08 5.59 15.24
N ARG A 300 18.93 4.87 15.36
CA ARG A 300 18.66 3.64 14.62
C ARG A 300 17.80 3.95 13.41
N ALA A 301 18.24 3.50 12.24
CA ALA A 301 17.47 3.50 11.02
C ALA A 301 17.40 2.08 10.45
N GLU A 302 16.21 1.60 10.14
CA GLU A 302 15.95 0.35 9.40
C GLU A 302 14.90 0.63 8.34
N LEU A 303 15.33 0.81 7.11
CA LEU A 303 14.46 1.03 5.97
C LEU A 303 14.26 -0.27 5.19
N ARG A 304 13.01 -0.65 4.98
CA ARG A 304 12.60 -1.84 4.23
C ARG A 304 12.02 -1.44 2.89
N SER A 305 12.58 -1.91 1.80
CA SER A 305 12.10 -1.61 0.44
C SER A 305 11.86 -0.12 0.22
N ALA A 306 12.77 0.73 0.69
CA ALA A 306 12.70 2.17 0.57
C ALA A 306 12.93 2.61 -0.88
N ARG A 307 12.16 3.57 -1.33
CA ARG A 307 12.23 4.16 -2.67
C ARG A 307 12.57 5.63 -2.58
N HIS A 308 13.43 6.12 -3.45
CA HIS A 308 13.68 7.55 -3.53
C HIS A 308 12.44 8.29 -4.03
N PRO A 309 11.90 9.28 -3.28
CA PRO A 309 10.60 9.89 -3.57
C PRO A 309 10.54 10.68 -4.89
N LEU A 310 11.69 11.15 -5.38
CA LEU A 310 11.81 11.95 -6.61
C LEU A 310 12.09 11.12 -7.87
N ILE A 311 12.29 9.80 -7.74
CA ILE A 311 12.44 8.90 -8.87
C ILE A 311 11.08 8.29 -9.22
N ASP A 312 10.80 8.16 -10.54
CA ASP A 312 9.55 7.58 -11.01
C ASP A 312 9.29 6.20 -10.37
N ALA A 313 8.10 6.02 -9.82
CA ALA A 313 7.68 4.81 -9.12
C ALA A 313 7.74 3.52 -9.96
N LYS A 314 7.80 3.62 -11.30
CA LYS A 314 7.93 2.48 -12.22
C LYS A 314 9.37 2.06 -12.43
N THR A 315 10.32 2.97 -12.25
CA THR A 315 11.74 2.76 -12.52
C THR A 315 12.58 2.65 -11.26
N VAL A 316 12.12 3.22 -10.14
CA VAL A 316 12.82 3.18 -8.87
C VAL A 316 12.98 1.75 -8.36
N VAL A 317 14.20 1.37 -8.03
CA VAL A 317 14.48 0.08 -7.39
C VAL A 317 14.46 0.25 -5.87
N PRO A 318 13.62 -0.52 -5.16
CA PRO A 318 13.57 -0.44 -3.71
C PRO A 318 14.87 -0.94 -3.07
N ILE A 319 15.38 -0.20 -2.09
CA ILE A 319 16.55 -0.59 -1.30
C ILE A 319 16.15 -0.88 0.14
N SER A 320 16.87 -1.79 0.78
CA SER A 320 16.74 -2.02 2.23
C SER A 320 18.07 -1.75 2.88
N LEU A 321 18.05 -0.94 3.93
CA LEU A 321 19.25 -0.56 4.67
C LEU A 321 18.98 -0.49 6.17
N ARG A 322 20.04 -0.64 6.94
CA ARG A 322 20.01 -0.48 8.40
C ARG A 322 21.26 0.27 8.85
N LEU A 323 21.15 1.04 9.93
CA LEU A 323 22.22 1.82 10.53
C LEU A 323 21.90 2.01 12.02
N GLY A 324 22.90 2.13 12.88
CA GLY A 324 22.74 2.45 14.28
C GLY A 324 22.36 1.28 15.21
N SER A 325 22.29 0.03 14.70
CA SER A 325 22.07 -1.18 15.52
C SER A 325 23.39 -1.93 15.80
N ASP A 326 23.85 -2.70 14.82
CA ASP A 326 25.10 -3.49 14.95
C ASP A 326 26.33 -2.66 14.56
N PHE A 327 26.13 -1.59 13.82
CA PHE A 327 27.17 -0.69 13.31
C PHE A 327 26.65 0.75 13.23
N ASP A 328 27.54 1.69 13.45
CA ASP A 328 27.31 3.13 13.41
C ASP A 328 27.67 3.76 12.06
N THR A 329 28.47 3.05 11.26
CA THR A 329 29.04 3.54 10.01
C THR A 329 28.87 2.55 8.87
N MET A 330 28.43 3.04 7.72
CA MET A 330 28.28 2.27 6.49
C MET A 330 29.16 2.85 5.38
N ILE A 331 30.01 2.00 4.79
CA ILE A 331 30.86 2.35 3.63
C ILE A 331 30.24 1.70 2.38
N ILE A 332 29.69 2.53 1.48
CA ILE A 332 29.02 2.04 0.26
C ILE A 332 30.00 2.08 -0.90
N THR A 333 30.28 0.90 -1.46
CA THR A 333 31.21 0.72 -2.56
C THR A 333 30.50 0.28 -3.84
N GLY A 334 31.18 0.30 -4.97
CA GLY A 334 30.64 -0.06 -6.28
C GLY A 334 30.84 1.02 -7.33
N PRO A 335 30.40 0.81 -8.59
CA PRO A 335 30.56 1.79 -9.66
C PRO A 335 29.72 3.06 -9.39
N ASN A 336 30.14 4.23 -9.92
CA ASN A 336 29.43 5.49 -9.73
C ASN A 336 27.99 5.42 -10.26
N THR A 337 27.77 4.72 -11.35
CA THR A 337 26.45 4.48 -11.94
C THR A 337 25.58 3.51 -11.16
N GLY A 338 26.10 2.88 -10.10
CA GLY A 338 25.43 1.84 -9.32
C GLY A 338 24.36 2.33 -8.35
N GLY A 339 24.23 3.63 -8.14
CA GLY A 339 23.24 4.21 -7.23
C GLY A 339 23.74 4.54 -5.83
N LYS A 340 25.05 4.69 -5.62
CA LYS A 340 25.66 5.08 -4.33
C LYS A 340 25.09 6.39 -3.81
N THR A 341 25.17 7.47 -4.58
CA THR A 341 24.62 8.79 -4.27
C THR A 341 23.14 8.77 -4.01
N VAL A 342 22.38 7.97 -4.80
CA VAL A 342 20.93 7.80 -4.60
C VAL A 342 20.65 7.14 -3.25
N THR A 343 21.47 6.16 -2.85
CA THR A 343 21.32 5.51 -1.53
C THR A 343 21.58 6.50 -0.38
N LEU A 344 22.64 7.33 -0.48
CA LEU A 344 22.92 8.41 0.48
C LEU A 344 21.76 9.39 0.57
N LYS A 345 21.30 9.90 -0.60
CA LYS A 345 20.16 10.81 -0.66
C LYS A 345 18.89 10.17 -0.09
N THR A 346 18.66 8.89 -0.35
CA THR A 346 17.47 8.19 0.13
C THR A 346 17.41 8.17 1.66
N ILE A 347 18.49 7.77 2.35
CA ILE A 347 18.46 7.74 3.82
C ILE A 347 18.30 9.15 4.41
N GLY A 348 19.05 10.14 3.92
CA GLY A 348 18.97 11.52 4.40
C GLY A 348 17.58 12.12 4.15
N LEU A 349 17.09 12.05 2.93
CA LEU A 349 15.81 12.63 2.54
C LEU A 349 14.62 11.99 3.24
N LEU A 350 14.59 10.65 3.38
CA LEU A 350 13.49 9.97 4.08
C LEU A 350 13.49 10.29 5.58
N THR A 351 14.66 10.51 6.18
CA THR A 351 14.76 10.98 7.57
C THR A 351 14.20 12.39 7.71
N LEU A 352 14.60 13.32 6.85
CA LEU A 352 14.07 14.69 6.81
C LEU A 352 12.55 14.73 6.58
N MET A 353 12.06 13.87 5.68
CA MET A 353 10.62 13.72 5.45
C MET A 353 9.89 13.31 6.73
N ALA A 354 10.41 12.31 7.44
CA ALA A 354 9.83 11.85 8.71
C ALA A 354 9.84 12.95 9.77
N GLU A 355 10.94 13.69 9.90
CA GLU A 355 11.09 14.84 10.81
C GLU A 355 10.16 16.02 10.47
N CYS A 356 9.69 16.11 9.21
CA CYS A 356 8.59 17.00 8.80
C CYS A 356 7.19 16.40 9.01
N GLY A 357 7.06 15.19 9.59
CA GLY A 357 5.79 14.51 9.80
C GLY A 357 5.17 13.95 8.52
N LEU A 358 5.98 13.69 7.46
CA LEU A 358 5.56 13.02 6.25
C LEU A 358 5.77 11.50 6.37
N HIS A 359 4.84 10.72 5.84
CA HIS A 359 5.07 9.30 5.62
C HIS A 359 6.16 9.09 4.57
N VAL A 360 6.92 8.02 4.72
CA VAL A 360 8.05 7.72 3.84
C VAL A 360 7.72 6.58 2.87
N PRO A 361 8.15 6.64 1.60
CA PRO A 361 7.93 5.59 0.60
C PRO A 361 8.80 4.35 0.88
N ALA A 362 8.61 3.72 2.02
CA ALA A 362 9.28 2.51 2.46
C ALA A 362 8.26 1.45 2.89
N GLY A 363 8.68 0.21 3.10
CA GLY A 363 7.82 -0.88 3.58
C GLY A 363 7.35 -0.66 5.01
N ASP A 364 6.20 -1.21 5.33
CA ASP A 364 5.64 -1.17 6.68
C ASP A 364 6.61 -1.71 7.74
N GLY A 365 6.62 -1.10 8.92
CA GLY A 365 7.56 -1.41 10.00
C GLY A 365 8.98 -0.91 9.78
N SER A 366 9.21 0.01 8.83
CA SER A 366 10.47 0.75 8.72
C SER A 366 10.65 1.65 9.93
N GLN A 367 11.90 1.82 10.38
CA GLN A 367 12.28 2.64 11.53
C GLN A 367 13.24 3.74 11.11
N LEU A 368 13.09 4.91 11.69
CA LEU A 368 14.00 6.05 11.52
C LEU A 368 14.27 6.70 12.87
N SER A 369 15.40 7.40 12.96
CA SER A 369 15.72 8.21 14.14
C SER A 369 15.57 9.67 13.85
N THR A 370 15.30 10.46 14.89
CA THR A 370 15.44 11.91 14.82
C THR A 370 16.90 12.29 15.03
N PHE A 371 17.36 13.29 14.28
CA PHE A 371 18.68 13.87 14.38
C PHE A 371 18.57 15.41 14.54
N ASP A 372 19.49 16.00 15.30
CA ASP A 372 19.53 17.46 15.44
C ASP A 372 20.07 18.12 14.16
N ALA A 373 20.90 17.39 13.42
CA ALA A 373 21.35 17.78 12.09
C ALA A 373 21.59 16.58 11.18
N ILE A 374 21.27 16.75 9.90
CA ILE A 374 21.65 15.83 8.82
C ILE A 374 22.60 16.60 7.91
N LEU A 375 23.90 16.31 8.01
CA LEU A 375 24.95 17.02 7.32
C LEU A 375 25.39 16.23 6.09
N ALA A 376 25.36 16.86 4.93
CA ALA A 376 25.63 16.20 3.67
C ALA A 376 26.71 16.91 2.85
N ASP A 377 27.76 16.18 2.53
CA ASP A 377 28.69 16.54 1.45
C ASP A 377 28.40 15.65 0.25
N ILE A 378 27.46 16.09 -0.60
CA ILE A 378 26.95 15.39 -1.78
C ILE A 378 26.93 16.36 -2.96
N GLY A 379 27.33 15.87 -4.13
CA GLY A 379 27.21 16.56 -5.41
C GLY A 379 28.51 17.05 -6.00
N ASP A 380 28.61 17.01 -7.33
CA ASP A 380 29.67 17.59 -8.15
C ASP A 380 29.44 19.10 -8.28
N GLU A 381 30.28 19.92 -7.69
CA GLU A 381 30.36 21.35 -8.04
C GLU A 381 31.03 21.52 -9.41
N GLN A 382 30.46 20.98 -10.47
CA GLN A 382 30.90 21.20 -11.87
C GLN A 382 30.45 22.57 -12.39
N SER A 383 30.35 23.57 -11.55
CA SER A 383 30.13 24.95 -12.05
C SER A 383 31.45 25.55 -12.52
N ILE A 384 31.54 25.77 -13.82
CA ILE A 384 32.67 26.43 -14.53
C ILE A 384 33.01 27.79 -13.92
N ALA A 385 32.17 28.34 -13.05
CA ALA A 385 32.34 29.65 -12.44
C ALA A 385 33.22 29.68 -11.17
N GLN A 386 33.52 28.53 -10.55
CA GLN A 386 34.37 28.46 -9.36
C GLN A 386 35.68 27.70 -9.69
N SER A 387 36.76 28.42 -9.80
CA SER A 387 38.10 27.94 -10.12
C SER A 387 38.84 27.23 -9.00
N LEU A 388 38.12 26.79 -7.92
CA LEU A 388 38.67 25.95 -6.86
C LEU A 388 38.62 24.49 -7.32
N SER A 389 39.74 23.75 -7.06
CA SER A 389 39.74 22.29 -7.26
C SER A 389 38.54 21.63 -6.54
N THR A 390 37.89 20.64 -7.16
CA THR A 390 36.78 19.84 -6.57
C THR A 390 37.17 19.35 -5.17
N PHE A 391 38.40 18.93 -4.97
CA PHE A 391 38.93 18.53 -3.65
C PHE A 391 38.82 19.64 -2.60
N SER A 392 39.17 20.91 -2.97
CA SER A 392 39.14 22.04 -2.01
C SER A 392 37.72 22.42 -1.60
N SER A 393 36.72 22.30 -2.48
CA SER A 393 35.32 22.60 -2.15
C SER A 393 34.74 21.54 -1.23
N HIS A 394 34.92 20.24 -1.54
CA HIS A 394 34.55 19.14 -0.65
C HIS A 394 35.19 19.26 0.71
N MET A 395 36.53 19.53 0.74
CA MET A 395 37.26 19.63 1.99
C MET A 395 36.77 20.80 2.86
N ARG A 396 36.34 21.91 2.28
CA ARG A 396 35.72 23.00 3.04
C ARG A 396 34.42 22.58 3.71
N THR A 397 33.50 21.92 2.95
CA THR A 397 32.28 21.38 3.53
C THR A 397 32.57 20.34 4.61
N ILE A 398 33.58 19.47 4.40
CA ILE A 398 33.97 18.45 5.38
C ILE A 398 34.50 19.10 6.67
N VAL A 399 35.29 20.21 6.59
CA VAL A 399 35.73 20.95 7.75
C VAL A 399 34.54 21.47 8.56
N ASP A 400 33.54 22.05 7.90
CA ASP A 400 32.33 22.53 8.54
C ASP A 400 31.55 21.38 9.19
N VAL A 401 31.40 20.24 8.49
CA VAL A 401 30.76 19.00 9.02
C VAL A 401 31.46 18.50 10.27
N VAL A 402 32.81 18.43 10.25
CA VAL A 402 33.64 17.96 11.38
C VAL A 402 33.53 18.91 12.58
N ALA A 403 33.32 20.23 12.35
CA ALA A 403 33.13 21.21 13.40
C ALA A 403 31.76 21.14 14.08
N GLU A 404 30.73 20.67 13.37
CA GLU A 404 29.32 20.66 13.83
C GLU A 404 28.81 19.27 14.24
N CYS A 405 29.49 18.18 13.85
CA CYS A 405 29.01 16.85 14.11
C CYS A 405 29.08 16.41 15.58
N ASP A 406 28.05 15.76 16.07
CA ASP A 406 27.90 15.21 17.42
C ASP A 406 27.20 13.84 17.42
N ASP A 407 26.76 13.34 18.58
CA ASP A 407 26.10 12.05 18.76
C ASP A 407 24.67 12.03 18.23
N ARG A 408 24.07 13.19 17.97
CA ARG A 408 22.74 13.36 17.36
C ARG A 408 22.79 13.81 15.89
N THR A 409 23.92 13.55 15.23
CA THR A 409 24.14 13.95 13.84
C THR A 409 24.19 12.74 12.91
N LEU A 410 23.50 12.83 11.76
CA LEU A 410 23.66 11.93 10.62
C LEU A 410 24.56 12.60 9.58
N VAL A 411 25.71 11.98 9.29
CA VAL A 411 26.69 12.49 8.35
C VAL A 411 26.70 11.67 7.07
N LEU A 412 26.59 12.35 5.93
CA LEU A 412 26.51 11.75 4.60
C LEU A 412 27.64 12.28 3.73
N PHE A 413 28.61 11.43 3.40
CA PHE A 413 29.74 11.79 2.56
C PHE A 413 29.66 11.06 1.21
N ASP A 414 29.59 11.82 0.12
CA ASP A 414 29.75 11.26 -1.22
C ASP A 414 31.16 11.51 -1.73
N GLU A 415 31.75 10.49 -2.39
CA GLU A 415 33.10 10.53 -2.98
C GLU A 415 34.20 11.01 -2.02
N LEU A 416 34.11 10.62 -0.73
CA LEU A 416 35.01 11.06 0.32
C LEU A 416 36.50 10.76 -0.01
N GLY A 417 37.32 11.81 0.00
CA GLY A 417 38.73 11.77 -0.29
C GLY A 417 39.08 11.83 -1.78
N ALA A 418 38.12 11.95 -2.70
CA ALA A 418 38.38 12.06 -4.14
C ALA A 418 39.14 13.37 -4.49
N GLY A 419 39.88 13.34 -5.59
CA GLY A 419 40.53 14.53 -6.18
C GLY A 419 41.93 14.85 -5.65
N THR A 420 42.54 13.96 -4.87
CA THR A 420 43.94 14.03 -4.42
C THR A 420 44.71 12.71 -4.66
N ASP A 421 45.92 12.63 -4.18
CA ASP A 421 46.70 11.35 -4.22
C ASP A 421 45.90 10.23 -3.52
N PRO A 422 45.82 9.06 -4.13
CA PRO A 422 45.02 7.95 -3.59
C PRO A 422 45.37 7.55 -2.16
N ALA A 423 46.65 7.50 -1.80
CA ALA A 423 47.05 7.12 -0.45
C ALA A 423 46.73 8.18 0.58
N GLU A 424 46.94 9.47 0.24
CA GLU A 424 46.58 10.60 1.09
C GLU A 424 45.05 10.71 1.23
N GLY A 425 44.30 10.57 0.13
CA GLY A 425 42.86 10.63 0.13
C GLY A 425 42.22 9.54 0.99
N ALA A 426 42.71 8.30 0.88
CA ALA A 426 42.27 7.19 1.70
C ALA A 426 42.58 7.36 3.19
N ALA A 427 43.77 7.88 3.52
CA ALA A 427 44.18 8.17 4.90
C ALA A 427 43.30 9.30 5.51
N LEU A 428 43.05 10.38 4.77
CA LEU A 428 42.19 11.50 5.20
C LEU A 428 40.74 11.00 5.38
N ALA A 429 40.21 10.28 4.43
CA ALA A 429 38.85 9.76 4.51
C ALA A 429 38.66 8.86 5.74
N THR A 430 39.62 7.99 6.02
CA THR A 430 39.58 7.12 7.21
C THR A 430 39.64 7.95 8.50
N ALA A 431 40.50 8.96 8.56
CA ALA A 431 40.63 9.83 9.73
C ALA A 431 39.36 10.68 9.99
N ILE A 432 38.73 11.18 8.94
CA ILE A 432 37.47 11.95 9.01
C ILE A 432 36.35 11.06 9.54
N ILE A 433 36.17 9.87 8.97
CA ILE A 433 35.15 8.91 9.43
C ILE A 433 35.36 8.54 10.89
N GLU A 434 36.59 8.22 11.29
CA GLU A 434 36.91 7.88 12.67
C GLU A 434 36.69 9.07 13.64
N PHE A 435 36.91 10.28 13.19
CA PHE A 435 36.58 11.47 14.00
C PHE A 435 35.08 11.58 14.23
N CYS A 436 34.26 11.55 13.16
CA CYS A 436 32.80 11.61 13.28
C CYS A 436 32.27 10.47 14.17
N ARG A 437 32.81 9.25 14.03
CA ARG A 437 32.46 8.11 14.89
C ARG A 437 32.80 8.36 16.37
N LYS A 438 33.94 8.95 16.67
CA LYS A 438 34.32 9.31 18.04
C LYS A 438 33.41 10.37 18.65
N MET A 439 32.86 11.25 17.82
CA MET A 439 31.81 12.21 18.23
C MET A 439 30.46 11.54 18.46
N GLY A 440 30.28 10.29 18.06
CA GLY A 440 29.02 9.52 18.22
C GLY A 440 28.10 9.57 17.02
N SER A 441 28.47 10.31 15.97
CA SER A 441 27.65 10.49 14.76
C SER A 441 27.35 9.17 14.04
N ARG A 442 26.23 9.11 13.33
CA ARG A 442 25.95 8.07 12.35
C ARG A 442 26.54 8.48 11.00
N VAL A 443 27.32 7.60 10.37
CA VAL A 443 28.05 7.95 9.14
C VAL A 443 27.66 7.02 8.00
N VAL A 444 27.35 7.59 6.84
CA VAL A 444 27.26 6.86 5.59
C VAL A 444 28.19 7.52 4.57
N ALA A 445 29.15 6.78 4.06
CA ALA A 445 30.14 7.32 3.15
C ALA A 445 30.32 6.46 1.89
N THR A 446 30.59 7.11 0.76
CA THR A 446 30.96 6.45 -0.50
C THR A 446 32.39 6.78 -0.85
N PRO A 447 33.33 5.86 -0.74
CA PRO A 447 34.70 6.06 -1.15
C PRO A 447 34.96 5.61 -2.57
N HIS A 448 36.08 6.10 -3.14
CA HIS A 448 36.64 5.57 -4.36
C HIS A 448 37.80 4.56 -4.14
N TYR A 449 38.32 4.49 -2.93
CA TYR A 449 39.55 3.78 -2.60
C TYR A 449 39.33 2.39 -1.97
N ALA A 450 40.14 1.42 -2.37
CA ALA A 450 40.06 0.05 -1.87
C ALA A 450 40.39 -0.06 -0.37
N GLU A 451 41.23 0.82 0.15
CA GLU A 451 41.70 0.86 1.54
C GLU A 451 40.54 1.05 2.52
N LEU A 452 39.50 1.82 2.13
CA LEU A 452 38.31 1.99 2.98
C LEU A 452 37.42 0.72 3.04
N LYS A 453 37.48 -0.13 2.02
CA LYS A 453 36.85 -1.47 2.08
C LYS A 453 37.53 -2.34 3.15
N LEU A 454 38.89 -2.31 3.18
CA LEU A 454 39.67 -3.00 4.20
C LEU A 454 39.47 -2.43 5.60
N TYR A 455 39.41 -1.10 5.71
CA TYR A 455 39.11 -0.42 6.95
C TYR A 455 37.79 -0.91 7.53
N ALA A 456 36.72 -0.94 6.73
CA ALA A 456 35.40 -1.39 7.16
C ALA A 456 35.38 -2.90 7.54
N MET A 457 36.23 -3.74 6.96
CA MET A 457 36.32 -5.14 7.36
C MET A 457 37.07 -5.37 8.68
N ARG A 458 37.98 -4.44 9.05
CA ARG A 458 38.84 -4.58 10.23
C ARG A 458 38.30 -3.85 11.44
N THR A 459 37.42 -2.87 11.22
CA THR A 459 36.97 -1.96 12.29
C THR A 459 35.56 -2.36 12.78
N LYS A 460 35.48 -2.67 14.06
CA LYS A 460 34.20 -2.97 14.71
C LYS A 460 33.27 -1.76 14.66
N GLY A 461 32.00 -1.96 14.29
CA GLY A 461 31.02 -0.89 14.19
C GLY A 461 31.00 -0.23 12.80
N VAL A 462 31.88 -0.61 11.89
CA VAL A 462 31.87 -0.19 10.49
C VAL A 462 31.47 -1.36 9.60
N ILE A 463 30.62 -1.14 8.63
CA ILE A 463 30.20 -2.19 7.69
C ILE A 463 30.39 -1.75 6.25
N ASN A 464 30.81 -2.70 5.41
CA ASN A 464 30.77 -2.52 3.97
C ASN A 464 29.34 -2.71 3.45
N ALA A 465 28.97 -1.93 2.45
CA ALA A 465 27.83 -2.19 1.60
C ALA A 465 28.22 -2.00 0.14
N SER A 466 27.53 -2.67 -0.78
CA SER A 466 27.79 -2.51 -2.20
C SER A 466 26.51 -2.33 -2.99
N CYS A 467 26.58 -1.51 -4.03
CA CYS A 467 25.55 -1.46 -5.05
C CYS A 467 25.79 -2.57 -6.06
N GLU A 468 24.82 -3.48 -6.19
CA GLU A 468 24.92 -4.62 -7.11
C GLU A 468 24.95 -4.12 -8.56
N PHE A 469 25.85 -4.71 -9.35
CA PHE A 469 26.01 -4.40 -10.77
C PHE A 469 25.97 -5.70 -11.58
N ASP A 470 25.04 -5.77 -12.54
CA ASP A 470 24.94 -6.91 -13.43
C ASP A 470 25.90 -6.73 -14.60
N VAL A 471 26.92 -7.57 -14.64
CA VAL A 471 28.00 -7.52 -15.64
C VAL A 471 27.51 -8.04 -16.99
N GLU A 472 26.49 -8.91 -17.05
CA GLU A 472 26.02 -9.44 -18.34
C GLU A 472 25.33 -8.39 -19.21
N PRO A 473 24.29 -7.65 -18.77
CA PRO A 473 23.68 -6.55 -19.52
C PRO A 473 24.43 -5.23 -19.37
N LEU A 474 25.53 -5.12 -18.59
CA LEU A 474 26.20 -3.88 -18.19
C LEU A 474 25.25 -2.84 -17.59
N ARG A 475 24.38 -3.26 -16.70
CA ARG A 475 23.39 -2.39 -16.09
C ARG A 475 23.45 -2.47 -14.56
N PRO A 476 23.35 -1.35 -13.87
CA PRO A 476 23.17 -1.39 -12.42
C PRO A 476 21.82 -2.02 -12.09
N THR A 477 21.81 -2.89 -11.10
CA THR A 477 20.55 -3.41 -10.52
C THR A 477 19.97 -2.46 -9.49
N TYR A 478 20.78 -1.50 -9.01
CA TYR A 478 20.48 -0.54 -7.93
C TYR A 478 20.14 -1.18 -6.58
N LYS A 479 20.35 -2.47 -6.41
CA LYS A 479 20.17 -3.15 -5.13
C LYS A 479 21.36 -2.91 -4.21
N LEU A 480 21.07 -2.59 -2.95
CA LEU A 480 22.09 -2.43 -1.90
C LEU A 480 22.32 -3.75 -1.17
N LEU A 481 23.57 -4.16 -1.11
CA LEU A 481 24.02 -5.38 -0.46
C LEU A 481 24.86 -5.02 0.76
N ILE A 482 24.32 -5.22 1.98
CA ILE A 482 25.00 -4.90 3.24
C ILE A 482 25.88 -6.06 3.68
N GLY A 483 27.09 -5.76 4.17
CA GLY A 483 28.05 -6.72 4.71
C GLY A 483 29.07 -7.19 3.68
N ILE A 484 28.96 -6.77 2.43
CA ILE A 484 29.87 -7.19 1.36
C ILE A 484 30.40 -5.96 0.64
N PRO A 485 31.74 -5.80 0.54
CA PRO A 485 32.32 -4.74 -0.29
C PRO A 485 32.11 -5.06 -1.78
N GLY A 486 31.87 -4.01 -2.58
CA GLY A 486 31.70 -4.15 -4.02
C GLY A 486 32.99 -4.46 -4.72
N LYS A 487 32.91 -5.27 -5.78
CA LYS A 487 34.01 -5.53 -6.70
C LYS A 487 34.24 -4.35 -7.63
N SER A 488 35.49 -4.25 -8.07
CA SER A 488 35.84 -3.48 -9.26
C SER A 488 35.45 -4.26 -10.52
N ASN A 489 34.50 -3.71 -11.31
CA ASN A 489 34.10 -4.34 -12.58
C ASN A 489 34.73 -3.64 -13.79
N ALA A 490 35.78 -2.84 -13.60
CA ALA A 490 36.39 -2.04 -14.66
C ALA A 490 36.86 -2.88 -15.86
N PHE A 491 37.56 -3.98 -15.65
CA PHE A 491 38.00 -4.86 -16.73
C PHE A 491 36.86 -5.54 -17.47
N ALA A 492 35.84 -6.01 -16.74
CA ALA A 492 34.66 -6.63 -17.34
C ALA A 492 33.84 -5.63 -18.18
N ILE A 493 33.70 -4.42 -17.69
CA ILE A 493 33.04 -3.32 -18.40
C ILE A 493 33.82 -2.91 -19.63
N SER A 494 35.17 -2.72 -19.52
CA SER A 494 36.05 -2.32 -20.62
C SER A 494 36.07 -3.38 -21.73
N ARG A 495 36.09 -4.66 -21.36
CA ARG A 495 36.02 -5.80 -22.32
C ARG A 495 34.74 -5.73 -23.14
N LYS A 496 33.61 -5.52 -22.49
CA LYS A 496 32.30 -5.42 -23.18
C LYS A 496 32.12 -4.15 -24.01
N LEU A 497 32.80 -3.08 -23.64
CA LEU A 497 32.84 -1.84 -24.42
C LEU A 497 33.76 -1.95 -25.64
N GLY A 498 34.49 -3.07 -25.78
CA GLY A 498 35.30 -3.37 -26.95
C GLY A 498 36.78 -3.04 -26.80
N LEU A 499 37.32 -2.86 -25.57
CA LEU A 499 38.76 -2.74 -25.36
C LEU A 499 39.45 -4.07 -25.68
N SER A 500 40.57 -4.03 -26.39
CA SER A 500 41.27 -5.25 -26.84
C SER A 500 41.75 -6.11 -25.65
N GLU A 501 41.69 -7.43 -25.81
CA GLU A 501 42.17 -8.39 -24.79
C GLU A 501 43.65 -8.23 -24.48
N GLU A 502 44.46 -7.73 -25.41
CA GLU A 502 45.88 -7.45 -25.22
C GLU A 502 46.07 -6.34 -24.16
N ILE A 503 45.36 -5.23 -24.31
CA ILE A 503 45.39 -4.11 -23.35
C ILE A 503 44.85 -4.56 -21.98
N LEU A 504 43.81 -5.36 -21.97
CA LEU A 504 43.23 -5.87 -20.73
C LEU A 504 44.15 -6.79 -19.98
N LYS A 505 44.88 -7.65 -20.68
CA LYS A 505 45.92 -8.53 -20.10
C LYS A 505 47.06 -7.73 -19.52
N GLU A 506 47.59 -6.77 -20.30
CA GLU A 506 48.68 -5.90 -19.84
C GLU A 506 48.26 -5.09 -18.63
N ALA A 507 47.05 -4.54 -18.61
CA ALA A 507 46.51 -3.87 -17.44
C ALA A 507 46.32 -4.79 -16.24
N ASP A 508 45.90 -6.03 -16.46
CA ASP A 508 45.76 -7.03 -15.39
C ASP A 508 47.11 -7.41 -14.78
N ASP A 509 48.16 -7.52 -15.60
CA ASP A 509 49.53 -7.82 -15.15
C ASP A 509 50.11 -6.67 -14.31
N LEU A 510 49.65 -5.44 -14.48
CA LEU A 510 50.09 -4.26 -13.72
C LEU A 510 49.37 -4.11 -12.35
N VAL A 511 48.30 -4.85 -12.09
CA VAL A 511 47.62 -4.86 -10.78
C VAL A 511 48.40 -5.73 -9.79
N ASP A 512 48.65 -5.22 -8.59
CA ASP A 512 49.36 -5.89 -7.53
C ASP A 512 48.69 -7.22 -7.13
N LYS A 513 49.51 -8.26 -6.84
CA LYS A 513 49.02 -9.59 -6.45
C LYS A 513 48.16 -9.58 -5.19
N SER A 514 48.48 -8.71 -4.23
CA SER A 514 47.67 -8.55 -3.00
C SER A 514 46.24 -8.09 -3.27
N ASP A 515 46.06 -7.22 -4.26
CA ASP A 515 44.78 -6.72 -4.66
C ASP A 515 43.98 -7.78 -5.41
N LYS A 516 44.63 -8.61 -6.24
CA LYS A 516 44.00 -9.75 -6.94
C LYS A 516 43.51 -10.82 -5.96
N ASP A 517 44.37 -11.24 -5.01
CA ASP A 517 44.00 -12.23 -3.99
C ASP A 517 42.77 -11.74 -3.17
N PHE A 518 42.73 -10.45 -2.88
CA PHE A 518 41.56 -9.82 -2.17
C PHE A 518 40.30 -9.82 -3.03
N GLU A 519 40.37 -9.42 -4.30
CA GLU A 519 39.22 -9.43 -5.24
C GLU A 519 38.70 -10.88 -5.47
N ASP A 520 39.57 -11.89 -5.45
CA ASP A 520 39.19 -13.32 -5.58
C ASP A 520 38.41 -13.80 -4.34
N VAL A 521 38.84 -13.42 -3.13
CA VAL A 521 38.11 -13.72 -1.89
C VAL A 521 36.73 -13.01 -1.88
N LEU A 522 36.68 -11.77 -2.33
CA LEU A 522 35.40 -11.04 -2.48
C LEU A 522 34.47 -11.75 -3.47
N SER A 523 35.06 -12.30 -4.56
CA SER A 523 34.32 -13.06 -5.57
C SER A 523 33.63 -14.29 -5.01
N GLN A 524 34.34 -15.03 -4.18
CA GLN A 524 33.80 -16.23 -3.51
C GLN A 524 32.74 -15.88 -2.48
N LEU A 525 32.93 -14.81 -1.69
CA LEU A 525 31.93 -14.35 -0.72
C LEU A 525 30.64 -13.91 -1.39
N GLU A 526 30.73 -13.21 -2.51
CA GLU A 526 29.57 -12.74 -3.27
C GLU A 526 28.80 -13.90 -3.89
N ALA A 527 29.49 -14.91 -4.45
CA ALA A 527 28.86 -16.11 -4.96
C ALA A 527 28.17 -16.93 -3.87
N GLN A 528 28.78 -17.09 -2.69
CA GLN A 528 28.18 -17.78 -1.56
C GLN A 528 26.92 -17.01 -1.06
N ARG A 529 26.95 -15.68 -1.04
CA ARG A 529 25.83 -14.88 -0.64
C ARG A 529 24.67 -15.00 -1.63
N GLN A 530 24.93 -14.91 -2.94
CA GLN A 530 23.90 -15.10 -3.97
C GLN A 530 23.20 -16.45 -3.81
N GLN A 531 23.96 -17.51 -3.50
CA GLN A 531 23.39 -18.82 -3.20
C GLN A 531 22.52 -18.79 -1.92
N MET A 532 22.99 -18.13 -0.86
CA MET A 532 22.21 -18.02 0.38
C MET A 532 20.94 -17.17 0.18
N GLU A 533 21.01 -16.11 -0.61
CA GLU A 533 19.87 -15.22 -0.86
C GLU A 533 18.83 -15.89 -1.76
N SER A 534 19.25 -16.62 -2.79
CA SER A 534 18.35 -17.45 -3.59
C SER A 534 17.68 -18.54 -2.77
N ALA A 535 18.43 -19.23 -1.90
CA ALA A 535 17.88 -20.23 -0.99
C ALA A 535 16.90 -19.61 0.04
N ARG A 536 17.19 -18.41 0.53
CA ARG A 536 16.30 -17.68 1.42
C ARG A 536 14.99 -17.28 0.72
N HIS A 537 15.06 -16.73 -0.49
CA HIS A 537 13.88 -16.40 -1.29
C HIS A 537 13.03 -17.62 -1.59
N GLU A 538 13.66 -18.75 -1.90
CA GLU A 538 12.95 -20.01 -2.10
C GLU A 538 12.28 -20.50 -0.81
N ALA A 539 12.98 -20.40 0.32
CA ALA A 539 12.42 -20.75 1.63
C ALA A 539 11.24 -19.83 2.03
N GLU A 540 11.33 -18.53 1.76
CA GLU A 540 10.22 -17.57 2.00
C GLU A 540 9.03 -17.87 1.09
N ARG A 541 9.27 -18.17 -0.18
CA ARG A 541 8.23 -18.58 -1.13
C ARG A 541 7.52 -19.86 -0.69
N LEU A 542 8.29 -20.88 -0.32
CA LEU A 542 7.75 -22.15 0.18
C LEU A 542 6.99 -21.96 1.49
N LYS A 543 7.44 -21.08 2.36
CA LYS A 543 6.75 -20.73 3.61
C LYS A 543 5.40 -20.05 3.34
N ALA A 544 5.36 -19.12 2.39
CA ALA A 544 4.12 -18.45 1.96
C ALA A 544 3.14 -19.43 1.31
N GLU A 545 3.65 -20.34 0.47
CA GLU A 545 2.85 -21.38 -0.19
C GLU A 545 2.30 -22.38 0.83
N THR A 546 3.13 -22.81 1.80
CA THR A 546 2.71 -23.68 2.90
C THR A 546 1.64 -23.03 3.79
N ALA A 547 1.77 -21.73 4.07
CA ALA A 547 0.77 -20.98 4.82
C ALA A 547 -0.58 -20.93 4.06
N LYS A 548 -0.53 -20.72 2.74
CA LYS A 548 -1.71 -20.70 1.88
C LYS A 548 -2.41 -22.08 1.80
N ILE A 549 -1.61 -23.14 1.66
CA ILE A 549 -2.13 -24.52 1.65
C ILE A 549 -2.74 -24.86 3.00
N LYS A 550 -2.11 -24.44 4.10
CA LYS A 550 -2.65 -24.64 5.46
C LYS A 550 -3.99 -23.94 5.63
N GLN A 551 -4.11 -22.70 5.20
CA GLN A 551 -5.37 -21.94 5.25
C GLN A 551 -6.46 -22.63 4.41
N GLN A 552 -6.15 -23.04 3.18
CA GLN A 552 -7.10 -23.77 2.33
C GLN A 552 -7.53 -25.11 2.96
N SER A 553 -6.60 -25.82 3.62
CA SER A 553 -6.90 -27.06 4.32
C SER A 553 -7.83 -26.85 5.51
N GLU A 554 -7.62 -25.76 6.26
CA GLU A 554 -8.48 -25.36 7.38
C GLU A 554 -9.89 -24.98 6.89
N GLU A 555 -9.98 -24.20 5.81
CA GLU A 555 -11.27 -23.85 5.18
C GLU A 555 -12.02 -25.10 4.69
N TYR A 556 -11.30 -26.02 4.04
CA TYR A 556 -11.88 -27.27 3.56
C TYR A 556 -12.35 -28.17 4.72
N ALA A 557 -11.58 -28.23 5.80
CA ALA A 557 -11.97 -28.98 7.01
C ALA A 557 -13.27 -28.42 7.64
N VAL A 558 -13.40 -27.07 7.67
CA VAL A 558 -14.62 -26.39 8.16
C VAL A 558 -15.81 -26.68 7.26
N GLN A 559 -15.62 -26.69 5.92
CA GLN A 559 -16.69 -27.04 4.97
C GLN A 559 -17.12 -28.51 5.13
N LEU A 560 -16.17 -29.42 5.23
CA LEU A 560 -16.43 -30.84 5.43
C LEU A 560 -17.21 -31.10 6.74
N GLN A 561 -16.85 -30.37 7.80
CA GLN A 561 -17.56 -30.46 9.08
C GLN A 561 -19.02 -29.96 8.96
N LYS A 562 -19.23 -28.85 8.26
CA LYS A 562 -20.58 -28.31 7.98
C LYS A 562 -21.42 -29.27 7.13
N GLU A 563 -20.82 -29.92 6.14
CA GLU A 563 -21.53 -30.94 5.33
C GLU A 563 -21.88 -32.20 6.15
N LYS A 564 -20.94 -32.60 7.01
CA LYS A 564 -21.16 -33.74 7.92
C LYS A 564 -22.29 -33.45 8.91
N ASP A 565 -22.32 -32.25 9.48
CA ASP A 565 -23.36 -31.83 10.42
C ASP A 565 -24.73 -31.75 9.71
N LYS A 566 -24.80 -31.23 8.49
CA LYS A 566 -26.03 -31.23 7.66
C LYS A 566 -26.51 -32.63 7.33
N ALA A 567 -25.60 -33.54 6.95
CA ALA A 567 -25.93 -34.94 6.66
C ALA A 567 -26.45 -35.64 7.91
N MET A 568 -25.82 -35.36 9.07
CA MET A 568 -26.24 -35.95 10.35
C MET A 568 -27.60 -35.42 10.80
N GLU A 569 -27.89 -34.13 10.56
CA GLU A 569 -29.21 -33.56 10.87
C GLU A 569 -30.31 -34.11 9.94
N SER A 570 -30.01 -34.25 8.63
CA SER A 570 -30.96 -34.86 7.70
C SER A 570 -31.26 -36.34 8.05
N ALA A 571 -30.22 -37.11 8.39
CA ALA A 571 -30.39 -38.51 8.84
C ALA A 571 -31.22 -38.60 10.14
N ARG A 572 -30.99 -37.62 11.06
CA ARG A 572 -31.78 -37.55 12.30
C ARG A 572 -33.25 -37.24 12.06
N ARG A 573 -33.53 -36.29 11.13
CA ARG A 573 -34.92 -35.97 10.69
C ARG A 573 -35.62 -37.16 10.05
N GLU A 574 -34.89 -37.91 9.21
CA GLU A 574 -35.41 -39.09 8.54
C GLU A 574 -35.69 -40.24 9.52
N ALA A 575 -34.78 -40.47 10.46
CA ALA A 575 -34.96 -41.42 11.55
C ALA A 575 -36.19 -41.06 12.42
N GLN A 576 -36.33 -39.76 12.76
CA GLN A 576 -37.48 -39.29 13.53
C GLN A 576 -38.81 -39.54 12.76
N LYS A 577 -38.82 -39.25 11.46
CA LYS A 577 -39.99 -39.51 10.63
C LYS A 577 -40.37 -41.01 10.61
N ILE A 578 -39.39 -41.89 10.50
CA ILE A 578 -39.63 -43.37 10.57
C ILE A 578 -40.20 -43.77 11.93
N ILE A 579 -39.73 -43.20 13.03
CA ILE A 579 -40.22 -43.44 14.38
C ILE A 579 -41.67 -42.95 14.53
N ASP A 580 -41.97 -41.76 14.00
CA ASP A 580 -43.33 -41.19 14.07
C ASP A 580 -44.32 -41.99 13.21
N ASP A 581 -43.92 -42.43 12.00
CA ASP A 581 -44.72 -43.32 11.13
C ASP A 581 -44.96 -44.68 11.81
N ALA A 582 -43.96 -45.26 12.46
CA ALA A 582 -44.10 -46.51 13.21
C ALA A 582 -45.02 -46.34 14.43
N ARG A 583 -44.93 -45.22 15.16
CA ARG A 583 -45.87 -44.92 16.26
C ARG A 583 -47.30 -44.75 15.80
N TYR A 584 -47.51 -44.09 14.63
CA TYR A 584 -48.82 -43.92 14.06
C TYR A 584 -49.43 -45.30 13.68
N ALA A 585 -48.64 -46.15 13.03
CA ALA A 585 -49.07 -47.50 12.67
C ALA A 585 -49.39 -48.37 13.90
N ALA A 586 -48.58 -48.29 14.95
CA ALA A 586 -48.81 -48.99 16.20
C ALA A 586 -50.08 -48.52 16.93
N ASN A 587 -50.35 -47.19 16.91
CA ASN A 587 -51.57 -46.64 17.47
C ASN A 587 -52.81 -47.07 16.69
N GLN A 588 -52.75 -47.04 15.34
CA GLN A 588 -53.84 -47.60 14.52
C GLN A 588 -54.12 -49.08 14.82
N ALA A 589 -53.09 -49.90 14.86
CA ALA A 589 -53.26 -51.34 15.20
C ALA A 589 -53.83 -51.53 16.61
N SER A 590 -53.47 -50.64 17.57
CA SER A 590 -54.01 -50.66 18.92
C SER A 590 -55.48 -50.27 18.97
N GLU A 591 -55.91 -49.27 18.19
CA GLU A 591 -57.33 -48.87 18.08
C GLU A 591 -58.18 -49.97 17.37
N GLU A 592 -57.65 -50.58 16.30
CA GLU A 592 -58.29 -51.73 15.65
C GLU A 592 -58.43 -52.91 16.62
N LEU A 593 -57.41 -53.23 17.41
CA LEU A 593 -57.47 -54.24 18.46
C LEU A 593 -58.50 -53.93 19.55
N LYS A 594 -58.63 -52.66 19.95
CA LYS A 594 -59.65 -52.22 20.90
C LYS A 594 -61.08 -52.38 20.28
N ALA A 595 -61.25 -51.99 19.00
CA ALA A 595 -62.52 -52.15 18.31
C ALA A 595 -62.90 -53.64 18.16
N LEU A 596 -61.95 -54.47 17.82
CA LEU A 596 -62.17 -55.95 17.77
C LEU A 596 -62.51 -56.51 19.15
N ARG A 597 -61.86 -56.05 20.23
CA ARG A 597 -62.21 -56.52 21.59
C ARG A 597 -63.58 -56.06 22.01
N LYS A 598 -64.05 -54.90 21.58
CA LYS A 598 -65.39 -54.41 21.83
C LYS A 598 -66.45 -55.23 21.05
N GLN A 599 -66.13 -55.56 19.81
CA GLN A 599 -67.01 -56.49 18.96
C GLN A 599 -67.03 -57.90 19.48
N LEU A 600 -65.99 -58.42 20.11
CA LEU A 600 -65.96 -59.74 20.74
C LEU A 600 -66.82 -59.84 22.02
N GLN A 601 -67.14 -58.73 22.63
CA GLN A 601 -68.05 -58.68 23.77
C GLN A 601 -69.52 -58.70 23.29
N ASP A 602 -69.86 -58.38 22.07
CA ASP A 602 -71.22 -58.24 21.58
C ASP A 602 -71.70 -59.29 20.58
N SER A 603 -70.89 -60.31 20.17
CA SER A 603 -71.26 -61.32 19.25
C SER A 603 -70.51 -62.66 19.40
N ALA A 604 -71.28 -63.75 19.55
CA ALA A 604 -70.82 -65.16 19.58
C ALA A 604 -70.67 -65.71 18.16
N ASP A 605 -69.66 -65.27 17.42
CA ASP A 605 -69.40 -65.96 16.13
C ASP A 605 -67.88 -66.01 15.82
N ALA A 606 -67.30 -67.20 15.92
CA ALA A 606 -65.89 -67.50 15.87
C ALA A 606 -65.19 -67.49 14.49
N SER A 607 -66.03 -67.42 13.36
CA SER A 607 -65.48 -67.57 12.03
C SER A 607 -64.89 -66.27 11.41
N GLY A 608 -65.31 -65.05 11.88
CA GLY A 608 -64.85 -63.78 11.37
C GLY A 608 -63.49 -63.33 11.96
N ILE A 609 -63.08 -63.97 13.05
CA ILE A 609 -61.89 -63.53 13.79
C ILE A 609 -60.57 -63.96 13.13
N ASN A 610 -60.57 -65.16 12.55
CA ASN A 610 -59.40 -65.71 11.86
C ASN A 610 -59.05 -64.94 10.52
N GLN A 611 -60.08 -64.41 9.82
CA GLN A 611 -59.83 -63.62 8.62
C GLN A 611 -59.22 -62.25 8.92
N ARG A 612 -59.71 -61.58 9.95
CA ARG A 612 -59.16 -60.20 10.33
C ARG A 612 -57.83 -60.29 11.02
N GLN A 613 -57.52 -61.32 11.80
CA GLN A 613 -56.14 -61.55 12.32
C GLN A 613 -55.15 -61.82 11.16
N ALA A 614 -55.57 -62.42 10.08
CA ALA A 614 -54.77 -62.63 8.87
C ALA A 614 -54.52 -61.30 8.14
N GLU A 615 -55.48 -60.34 8.14
CA GLU A 615 -55.37 -59.04 7.52
C GLU A 615 -54.39 -58.10 8.35
N VAL A 616 -54.53 -58.07 9.68
CA VAL A 616 -53.62 -57.33 10.56
C VAL A 616 -52.18 -57.87 10.47
N ARG A 617 -52.01 -59.21 10.39
CA ARG A 617 -50.72 -59.82 10.13
C ARG A 617 -50.16 -59.49 8.74
N ARG A 618 -50.99 -59.36 7.69
CA ARG A 618 -50.54 -58.90 6.37
C ARG A 618 -50.10 -57.48 6.37
N SER A 619 -50.85 -56.56 6.98
CA SER A 619 -50.46 -55.13 7.08
C SER A 619 -49.20 -54.93 7.91
N LEU A 620 -48.97 -55.61 9.01
CA LEU A 620 -47.72 -55.62 9.79
C LEU A 620 -46.55 -56.19 8.96
N ASN A 621 -46.70 -57.25 8.21
CA ASN A 621 -45.67 -57.77 7.29
C ASN A 621 -45.35 -56.82 6.15
N GLU A 622 -46.36 -56.12 5.61
CA GLU A 622 -46.14 -55.07 4.58
C GLU A 622 -45.32 -53.85 5.16
N ILE A 623 -45.60 -53.44 6.37
CA ILE A 623 -44.84 -52.40 7.05
C ILE A 623 -43.41 -52.87 7.35
N GLU A 624 -43.23 -54.08 7.82
CA GLU A 624 -41.89 -54.66 8.08
C GLU A 624 -41.10 -54.84 6.78
N SER A 625 -41.76 -55.18 5.65
CA SER A 625 -41.13 -55.27 4.33
C SER A 625 -40.73 -53.91 3.80
N LYS A 626 -41.51 -52.84 4.03
CA LYS A 626 -41.17 -51.45 3.64
C LYS A 626 -39.99 -50.89 4.47
N ILE A 627 -39.95 -51.20 5.77
CA ILE A 627 -38.82 -50.80 6.63
C ILE A 627 -37.55 -51.59 6.24
N ARG A 628 -37.65 -52.86 5.90
CA ARG A 628 -36.51 -53.65 5.42
C ARG A 628 -35.99 -53.26 4.05
N ALA A 629 -36.85 -52.77 3.16
CA ALA A 629 -36.47 -52.30 1.83
C ALA A 629 -35.73 -50.93 1.85
N GLN A 630 -35.82 -50.15 2.94
CA GLN A 630 -35.16 -48.85 3.11
C GLN A 630 -33.80 -48.91 3.84
N GLN A 631 -33.31 -50.08 4.27
CA GLN A 631 -31.96 -50.18 4.78
C GLN A 631 -30.96 -50.23 3.63
N PRO A 632 -30.04 -49.28 3.51
CA PRO A 632 -28.99 -49.33 2.51
C PRO A 632 -28.11 -50.55 2.81
N LYS A 633 -27.95 -51.43 1.84
CA LYS A 633 -26.94 -52.49 1.85
C LYS A 633 -25.55 -51.79 1.87
N GLN A 634 -24.95 -51.73 3.04
CA GLN A 634 -23.54 -51.41 3.12
C GLN A 634 -22.75 -52.60 2.57
N GLU A 635 -22.32 -52.51 1.32
CA GLU A 635 -21.23 -53.34 0.83
C GLU A 635 -19.94 -52.92 1.55
N ARG A 636 -19.54 -53.68 2.55
CA ARG A 636 -18.25 -53.48 3.21
C ARG A 636 -17.17 -54.14 2.33
N PRO A 637 -16.08 -53.40 2.03
CA PRO A 637 -14.99 -53.97 1.24
C PRO A 637 -14.39 -55.17 1.97
N GLN A 638 -14.08 -56.26 1.25
CA GLN A 638 -13.44 -57.43 1.83
C GLN A 638 -12.05 -57.10 2.34
N PRO A 639 -11.65 -57.53 3.55
CA PRO A 639 -10.33 -57.28 4.11
C PRO A 639 -9.23 -57.90 3.22
N LYS A 640 -8.19 -57.13 2.92
CA LYS A 640 -7.10 -57.48 2.02
C LYS A 640 -6.14 -58.54 2.62
N ARG A 641 -6.26 -58.86 3.89
CA ARG A 641 -5.45 -59.87 4.58
C ARG A 641 -6.21 -60.63 5.66
N GLY A 642 -5.70 -61.77 6.08
CA GLY A 642 -6.25 -62.57 7.21
C GLY A 642 -6.03 -61.89 8.56
N VAL A 643 -6.92 -62.21 9.53
CA VAL A 643 -6.85 -61.71 10.91
C VAL A 643 -5.66 -62.33 11.65
N MET A 644 -4.87 -61.53 12.34
CA MET A 644 -3.72 -61.95 13.16
C MET A 644 -3.91 -61.61 14.63
N VAL A 645 -3.19 -62.32 15.50
CA VAL A 645 -3.18 -61.99 16.95
C VAL A 645 -2.69 -60.56 17.16
N GLY A 646 -3.44 -59.77 17.91
CA GLY A 646 -3.18 -58.36 18.17
C GLY A 646 -3.96 -57.40 17.28
N ASP A 647 -4.70 -57.90 16.28
CA ASP A 647 -5.56 -57.04 15.42
C ASP A 647 -6.84 -56.64 16.18
N THR A 648 -7.35 -55.47 15.81
CA THR A 648 -8.66 -55.03 16.29
C THR A 648 -9.70 -55.39 15.26
N VAL A 649 -10.75 -56.10 15.73
CA VAL A 649 -11.87 -56.59 14.88
C VAL A 649 -13.18 -56.04 15.41
N GLU A 650 -14.13 -55.86 14.53
CA GLU A 650 -15.51 -55.49 14.88
C GLU A 650 -16.38 -56.78 14.87
N LEU A 651 -17.10 -57.01 15.94
CA LEU A 651 -18.06 -58.13 16.05
C LEU A 651 -19.33 -57.76 15.27
N LEU A 652 -19.63 -58.53 14.20
CA LEU A 652 -20.72 -58.22 13.25
C LEU A 652 -22.11 -58.25 13.90
N LYS A 653 -22.31 -59.06 14.96
CA LYS A 653 -23.60 -59.18 15.67
C LYS A 653 -23.81 -58.12 16.76
N LEU A 654 -22.74 -57.53 17.27
CA LEU A 654 -22.81 -56.67 18.44
C LEU A 654 -22.30 -55.22 18.13
N GLY A 655 -21.71 -54.99 16.97
CA GLY A 655 -21.16 -53.71 16.58
C GLY A 655 -20.02 -53.18 17.50
N THR A 656 -19.39 -54.08 18.25
CA THR A 656 -18.40 -53.73 19.28
C THR A 656 -17.01 -54.11 18.80
N LYS A 657 -16.02 -53.22 19.09
CA LYS A 657 -14.61 -53.47 18.76
C LYS A 657 -13.99 -54.39 19.83
N ALA A 658 -13.25 -55.39 19.36
CA ALA A 658 -12.54 -56.36 20.23
C ALA A 658 -11.13 -56.61 19.70
N SER A 659 -10.15 -56.84 20.54
CA SER A 659 -8.80 -57.23 20.16
C SER A 659 -8.65 -58.76 20.14
N VAL A 660 -7.96 -59.27 19.12
CA VAL A 660 -7.68 -60.70 18.97
C VAL A 660 -6.54 -61.11 19.89
N ILE A 661 -6.82 -61.96 20.89
CA ILE A 661 -5.82 -62.41 21.86
C ILE A 661 -5.13 -63.67 21.34
N ALA A 662 -5.87 -64.62 20.79
CA ALA A 662 -5.35 -65.90 20.30
C ALA A 662 -6.19 -66.42 19.12
N ILE A 663 -5.58 -67.25 18.29
CA ILE A 663 -6.25 -68.01 17.24
C ILE A 663 -6.12 -69.47 17.62
N ASN A 664 -7.24 -70.13 17.87
CA ASN A 664 -7.28 -71.53 18.28
C ASN A 664 -6.97 -72.48 17.10
N LYS A 665 -6.59 -73.75 17.46
CA LYS A 665 -6.26 -74.76 16.46
C LYS A 665 -7.45 -75.18 15.56
N ASP A 666 -8.66 -74.89 16.05
CA ASP A 666 -9.94 -75.13 15.34
C ASP A 666 -10.38 -73.97 14.42
N GLY A 667 -9.55 -72.97 14.30
CA GLY A 667 -9.79 -71.80 13.42
C GLY A 667 -10.70 -70.72 14.07
N THR A 668 -11.09 -70.80 15.31
CA THR A 668 -11.87 -69.78 16.03
C THR A 668 -10.96 -68.72 16.63
N TYR A 669 -11.47 -67.48 16.75
CA TYR A 669 -10.75 -66.36 17.33
C TYR A 669 -11.13 -66.10 18.78
N GLN A 670 -10.14 -66.00 19.66
CA GLN A 670 -10.36 -65.57 21.00
C GLN A 670 -10.21 -64.07 21.09
N LEU A 671 -11.30 -63.36 21.42
CA LEU A 671 -11.37 -61.91 21.41
C LEU A 671 -11.54 -61.38 22.83
N GLN A 672 -11.00 -60.18 23.06
CA GLN A 672 -11.22 -59.38 24.26
C GLN A 672 -11.90 -58.07 23.90
N ALA A 673 -13.10 -57.87 24.42
CA ALA A 673 -13.87 -56.63 24.34
C ALA A 673 -14.00 -56.05 25.76
N GLY A 674 -13.11 -55.13 26.12
CA GLY A 674 -13.01 -54.60 27.47
C GLY A 674 -12.58 -55.67 28.49
N ILE A 675 -13.45 -56.03 29.43
CA ILE A 675 -13.17 -56.99 30.48
C ILE A 675 -13.62 -58.42 30.04
N LEU A 676 -14.44 -58.57 29.01
CA LEU A 676 -15.01 -59.84 28.56
C LEU A 676 -14.12 -60.52 27.52
N LYS A 677 -13.83 -61.83 27.73
CA LYS A 677 -13.19 -62.72 26.78
C LYS A 677 -14.23 -63.60 26.13
N MET A 678 -14.25 -63.73 24.85
CA MET A 678 -15.17 -64.53 24.08
C MET A 678 -14.51 -65.25 22.91
N THR A 679 -15.04 -66.39 22.50
CA THR A 679 -14.55 -67.14 21.35
C THR A 679 -15.62 -67.04 20.24
N VAL A 680 -15.18 -66.61 19.04
CA VAL A 680 -16.09 -66.39 17.91
C VAL A 680 -15.54 -67.03 16.63
N LYS A 681 -16.42 -67.29 15.67
CA LYS A 681 -16.05 -67.85 14.39
C LYS A 681 -15.50 -66.76 13.47
N PRO A 682 -14.64 -67.08 12.48
CA PRO A 682 -14.11 -66.13 11.52
C PRO A 682 -15.16 -65.30 10.80
N ASP A 683 -16.33 -65.87 10.52
CA ASP A 683 -17.43 -65.23 9.78
C ASP A 683 -18.20 -64.18 10.62
N GLU A 684 -17.94 -64.10 11.93
CA GLU A 684 -18.62 -63.19 12.85
C GLU A 684 -17.81 -61.92 13.16
N VAL A 685 -16.64 -61.75 12.55
CA VAL A 685 -15.74 -60.64 12.78
C VAL A 685 -15.30 -59.94 11.48
N TYR A 686 -15.13 -58.64 11.58
CA TYR A 686 -14.61 -57.79 10.49
C TYR A 686 -13.30 -57.10 10.93
N LEU A 687 -12.25 -57.22 10.14
CA LEU A 687 -10.93 -56.64 10.43
C LEU A 687 -10.92 -55.11 10.19
N LEU A 688 -10.51 -54.38 11.22
CA LEU A 688 -10.30 -52.94 11.15
C LEU A 688 -8.80 -52.64 10.90
N GLU A 689 -8.44 -52.31 9.66
CA GLU A 689 -7.06 -52.24 9.17
C GLU A 689 -6.12 -51.18 9.84
N ASN A 690 -6.63 -50.27 10.69
CA ASN A 690 -5.83 -49.13 11.17
C ASN A 690 -5.52 -49.07 12.68
N ASP A 691 -5.93 -50.08 13.49
CA ASP A 691 -5.72 -50.06 14.93
C ASP A 691 -5.01 -51.32 15.43
N ASN A 692 -3.67 -51.35 15.31
CA ASN A 692 -2.90 -52.41 15.98
C ASN A 692 -2.15 -51.84 17.19
N PRO A 693 -2.58 -52.06 18.47
CA PRO A 693 -1.92 -51.49 19.66
C PRO A 693 -0.62 -52.20 20.09
N TYR A 694 -0.26 -53.31 19.42
CA TYR A 694 0.95 -54.07 19.77
C TYR A 694 2.08 -53.89 18.74
N LYS A 695 2.55 -52.65 18.50
CA LYS A 695 3.92 -52.43 18.03
C LYS A 695 4.82 -52.27 19.25
N GLU A 696 5.63 -53.29 19.54
CA GLU A 696 6.67 -53.24 20.54
C GLU A 696 7.53 -51.98 20.44
N LYS A 697 7.57 -51.18 21.55
CA LYS A 697 8.53 -50.11 21.72
C LYS A 697 9.91 -50.70 21.98
N LYS A 698 10.80 -50.68 20.99
CA LYS A 698 12.24 -50.88 21.24
C LYS A 698 12.81 -49.65 21.97
N PRO A 699 13.74 -49.84 22.93
CA PRO A 699 14.26 -48.78 23.77
C PRO A 699 15.09 -47.74 22.91
N ARG A 700 14.86 -46.45 23.23
CA ARG A 700 15.59 -45.33 22.62
C ARG A 700 17.01 -45.28 23.17
N PRO A 701 18.08 -45.18 22.35
CA PRO A 701 19.34 -44.63 22.80
C PRO A 701 19.27 -43.10 22.69
N THR A 702 19.61 -42.46 23.79
CA THR A 702 19.84 -41.00 23.87
C THR A 702 21.14 -40.69 23.09
N HIS A 703 21.05 -39.99 21.95
CA HIS A 703 22.04 -39.03 21.52
C HIS A 703 21.47 -38.10 20.45
N SER A 704 21.75 -36.84 20.63
CA SER A 704 21.46 -35.69 19.82
C SER A 704 21.87 -35.86 18.35
N GLY A 705 20.89 -35.70 17.44
CA GLY A 705 21.14 -35.62 15.99
C GLY A 705 19.84 -35.34 15.29
N ARG A 706 19.75 -34.24 14.55
CA ARG A 706 18.62 -33.82 13.75
C ARG A 706 18.15 -34.95 12.84
N GLU A 707 17.01 -35.56 13.09
CA GLU A 707 16.32 -36.42 12.12
C GLU A 707 15.63 -35.58 11.08
N MET A 708 16.16 -35.65 9.82
CA MET A 708 15.40 -35.28 8.64
C MET A 708 14.26 -36.30 8.45
N LYS A 709 13.03 -35.83 8.35
CA LYS A 709 11.88 -36.62 7.89
C LYS A 709 12.16 -37.11 6.48
N MET A 710 12.34 -38.41 6.26
CA MET A 710 12.35 -39.02 4.95
C MET A 710 10.92 -38.97 4.38
N GLU A 711 10.72 -38.15 3.36
CA GLU A 711 9.55 -38.23 2.50
C GLU A 711 9.60 -39.54 1.70
N ALA A 712 8.46 -40.21 1.53
CA ALA A 712 8.37 -41.41 0.74
C ALA A 712 8.66 -41.07 -0.74
N GLN A 713 9.81 -41.53 -1.24
CA GLN A 713 10.21 -41.29 -2.63
C GLN A 713 9.36 -42.15 -3.57
N PRO A 714 8.77 -41.59 -4.65
CA PRO A 714 8.03 -42.36 -5.63
C PRO A 714 8.93 -43.39 -6.32
N MET A 715 8.41 -44.57 -6.68
CA MET A 715 9.13 -45.64 -7.34
C MET A 715 9.35 -45.40 -8.84
N GLU A 716 8.89 -44.28 -9.37
CA GLU A 716 9.03 -43.91 -10.77
C GLU A 716 9.33 -42.40 -10.94
N VAL A 717 10.09 -42.09 -12.01
CA VAL A 717 10.37 -40.73 -12.44
C VAL A 717 9.97 -40.56 -13.91
N ASP A 718 9.28 -39.46 -14.22
CA ASP A 718 8.85 -39.13 -15.59
C ASP A 718 9.73 -38.03 -16.17
N LEU A 719 10.44 -38.35 -17.24
CA LEU A 719 11.37 -37.45 -17.93
C LEU A 719 10.83 -36.99 -19.30
N ARG A 720 9.58 -37.34 -19.64
CA ARG A 720 9.00 -36.97 -20.95
C ARG A 720 8.86 -35.46 -21.10
N GLY A 721 9.20 -34.96 -22.25
CA GLY A 721 9.09 -33.53 -22.59
C GLY A 721 10.29 -32.67 -22.12
N MET A 722 11.28 -33.27 -21.43
CA MET A 722 12.51 -32.59 -21.04
C MET A 722 13.57 -32.71 -22.12
N ASP A 723 14.52 -31.75 -22.17
CA ASP A 723 15.69 -31.92 -22.97
C ASP A 723 16.69 -32.94 -22.33
N ALA A 724 17.69 -33.40 -23.10
CA ALA A 724 18.56 -34.46 -22.62
C ALA A 724 19.42 -34.05 -21.40
N VAL A 725 19.80 -32.77 -21.30
CA VAL A 725 20.64 -32.26 -20.21
C VAL A 725 19.79 -32.11 -18.94
N GLU A 726 18.60 -31.52 -19.06
CA GLU A 726 17.65 -31.37 -17.98
C GLU A 726 17.22 -32.72 -17.41
N ALA A 727 16.89 -33.69 -18.30
CA ALA A 727 16.50 -35.04 -17.92
C ALA A 727 17.58 -35.79 -17.13
N ILE A 728 18.85 -35.60 -17.46
CA ILE A 728 19.97 -36.22 -16.72
C ILE A 728 20.07 -35.58 -15.32
N CYS A 729 19.97 -34.27 -15.18
CA CYS A 729 20.01 -33.59 -13.87
C CYS A 729 18.86 -34.01 -12.95
N VAL A 730 17.67 -34.24 -13.50
CA VAL A 730 16.53 -34.75 -12.75
C VAL A 730 16.73 -36.20 -12.36
N LEU A 731 17.24 -37.01 -13.28
CA LEU A 731 17.56 -38.42 -13.06
C LEU A 731 18.57 -38.63 -11.95
N GLU A 732 19.67 -37.91 -11.97
CA GLU A 732 20.75 -38.01 -10.95
C GLU A 732 20.22 -37.73 -9.56
N ARG A 733 19.47 -36.63 -9.40
CA ARG A 733 18.84 -36.26 -8.12
C ARG A 733 17.84 -37.29 -7.65
N TYR A 734 17.05 -37.84 -8.57
CA TYR A 734 16.07 -38.87 -8.26
C TYR A 734 16.78 -40.19 -7.84
N MET A 735 17.82 -40.60 -8.54
CA MET A 735 18.59 -41.79 -8.22
C MET A 735 19.23 -41.71 -6.84
N ASP A 736 19.80 -40.56 -6.48
CA ASP A 736 20.39 -40.32 -5.14
C ASP A 736 19.30 -40.41 -4.05
N SER A 737 18.14 -39.83 -4.29
CA SER A 737 17.03 -39.84 -3.34
C SER A 737 16.41 -41.24 -3.22
N ALA A 738 16.27 -41.95 -4.33
CA ALA A 738 15.77 -43.35 -4.38
C ALA A 738 16.69 -44.31 -3.60
N MET A 739 17.99 -44.15 -3.72
CA MET A 739 18.97 -44.91 -2.96
C MET A 739 18.93 -44.61 -1.46
N ARG A 740 18.86 -43.32 -1.07
CA ARG A 740 18.70 -42.94 0.35
C ARG A 740 17.39 -43.47 0.94
N ALA A 741 16.35 -43.57 0.12
CA ALA A 741 15.09 -44.16 0.50
C ALA A 741 15.07 -45.71 0.54
N GLY A 742 16.19 -46.36 0.15
CA GLY A 742 16.35 -47.81 0.16
C GLY A 742 15.51 -48.55 -0.88
N LEU A 743 15.19 -47.91 -1.99
CA LEU A 743 14.45 -48.54 -3.09
C LEU A 743 15.34 -49.55 -3.78
N LYS A 744 14.84 -50.74 -4.01
CA LYS A 744 15.61 -51.83 -4.70
C LYS A 744 15.53 -51.73 -6.23
N GLN A 745 14.51 -51.08 -6.73
CA GLN A 745 14.26 -50.93 -8.16
C GLN A 745 13.50 -49.64 -8.39
N VAL A 746 13.81 -48.95 -9.52
CA VAL A 746 13.12 -47.72 -9.94
C VAL A 746 12.75 -47.81 -11.41
N ARG A 747 11.71 -47.06 -11.77
CA ARG A 747 11.15 -47.02 -13.12
C ARG A 747 11.36 -45.59 -13.69
N ILE A 748 12.02 -45.49 -14.83
CA ILE A 748 12.37 -44.26 -15.49
C ILE A 748 11.63 -44.16 -16.81
N ILE A 749 10.71 -43.21 -16.93
CA ILE A 749 9.83 -43.00 -18.08
C ILE A 749 10.43 -41.90 -18.96
N HIS A 750 10.91 -42.25 -20.14
CA HIS A 750 11.53 -41.35 -21.10
C HIS A 750 10.75 -41.24 -22.42
N GLY A 751 9.68 -42.03 -22.59
CA GLY A 751 8.82 -42.03 -23.79
C GLY A 751 9.38 -42.79 -24.98
N LYS A 752 8.54 -43.05 -26.00
CA LYS A 752 8.87 -43.83 -27.22
C LYS A 752 9.36 -42.94 -28.38
N GLY A 753 9.72 -41.62 -28.15
CA GLY A 753 10.13 -40.67 -29.21
C GLY A 753 11.38 -41.08 -30.01
N THR A 754 12.15 -40.07 -30.45
CA THR A 754 13.36 -40.28 -31.30
C THR A 754 14.48 -41.10 -30.65
N GLY A 755 14.35 -41.51 -29.41
CA GLY A 755 15.31 -42.32 -28.69
C GLY A 755 16.47 -41.51 -28.04
N VAL A 756 16.51 -40.18 -28.19
CA VAL A 756 17.55 -39.31 -27.62
C VAL A 756 17.56 -39.40 -26.10
N LEU A 757 16.41 -39.21 -25.44
CA LEU A 757 16.28 -39.34 -23.99
C LEU A 757 16.59 -40.77 -23.50
N ARG A 758 16.13 -41.81 -24.20
CA ARG A 758 16.42 -43.19 -23.87
C ARG A 758 17.96 -43.46 -23.86
N ASN A 759 18.64 -42.99 -24.91
CA ASN A 759 20.10 -43.17 -25.00
C ASN A 759 20.82 -42.39 -23.91
N ALA A 760 20.41 -41.14 -23.60
CA ALA A 760 21.00 -40.34 -22.55
C ALA A 760 20.82 -41.02 -21.17
N VAL A 761 19.60 -41.46 -20.84
CA VAL A 761 19.29 -42.18 -19.60
C VAL A 761 20.11 -43.46 -19.48
N GLN A 762 20.22 -44.28 -20.53
CA GLN A 762 21.02 -45.51 -20.50
C GLN A 762 22.53 -45.27 -20.38
N GLN A 763 23.06 -44.19 -20.97
CA GLN A 763 24.43 -43.78 -20.79
C GLN A 763 24.74 -43.38 -19.35
N GLU A 764 23.81 -42.64 -18.73
CA GLU A 764 23.95 -42.19 -17.35
C GLU A 764 23.86 -43.37 -16.36
N LEU A 765 22.93 -44.29 -16.58
CA LEU A 765 22.81 -45.51 -15.75
C LEU A 765 24.03 -46.39 -15.84
N ARG A 766 24.77 -46.44 -17.00
CA ARG A 766 26.04 -47.17 -17.13
C ARG A 766 27.17 -46.56 -16.32
N LYS A 767 27.19 -45.25 -16.12
CA LYS A 767 28.20 -44.53 -15.35
C LYS A 767 27.92 -44.60 -13.85
N ASN A 768 26.69 -44.79 -13.46
CA ASN A 768 26.30 -44.77 -12.06
C ASN A 768 26.74 -46.06 -11.35
N LYS A 769 27.66 -45.96 -10.38
CA LYS A 769 28.28 -47.07 -9.65
C LYS A 769 27.30 -47.89 -8.78
N PHE A 770 26.12 -47.36 -8.52
CA PHE A 770 25.12 -47.94 -7.65
C PHE A 770 24.04 -48.72 -8.40
N VAL A 771 24.02 -48.64 -9.73
CA VAL A 771 23.10 -49.37 -10.58
C VAL A 771 23.74 -50.73 -10.92
N LYS A 772 23.16 -51.79 -10.44
CA LYS A 772 23.64 -53.14 -10.67
C LYS A 772 23.24 -53.65 -12.06
N LYS A 773 22.04 -53.33 -12.48
CA LYS A 773 21.47 -53.80 -13.75
C LYS A 773 20.34 -52.86 -14.19
N PHE A 774 20.21 -52.68 -15.49
CA PHE A 774 19.04 -52.02 -16.05
C PHE A 774 18.55 -52.71 -17.32
N ARG A 775 17.25 -52.60 -17.61
CA ARG A 775 16.61 -53.19 -18.78
C ARG A 775 15.50 -52.27 -19.29
N LEU A 776 15.07 -52.47 -20.52
CA LEU A 776 13.86 -51.84 -21.00
C LEU A 776 12.59 -52.51 -20.35
N GLY A 777 11.49 -51.79 -20.28
CA GLY A 777 10.26 -52.32 -19.78
C GLY A 777 9.72 -53.43 -20.71
N VAL A 778 9.00 -54.39 -20.14
CA VAL A 778 8.28 -55.42 -20.90
C VAL A 778 6.82 -55.04 -21.08
N TYR A 779 6.04 -55.89 -21.78
CA TYR A 779 4.61 -55.65 -21.98
C TYR A 779 3.89 -55.43 -20.63
N GLY A 780 3.19 -54.30 -20.49
CA GLY A 780 2.61 -53.84 -19.23
C GLY A 780 3.44 -52.90 -18.37
N GLU A 781 4.74 -52.75 -18.60
CA GLU A 781 5.68 -51.88 -17.92
C GLU A 781 6.01 -50.59 -18.70
N GLY A 782 5.44 -50.42 -19.91
CA GLY A 782 5.65 -49.28 -20.81
C GLY A 782 6.63 -49.51 -21.95
N GLU A 783 7.10 -50.74 -22.13
CA GLU A 783 7.91 -51.21 -23.24
C GLU A 783 9.14 -50.30 -23.52
N ASP A 784 9.37 -49.93 -24.80
CA ASP A 784 10.51 -49.11 -25.22
C ASP A 784 10.51 -47.69 -24.70
N GLY A 785 9.43 -47.26 -24.07
CA GLY A 785 9.31 -45.90 -23.47
C GLY A 785 9.79 -45.81 -22.02
N VAL A 786 10.21 -46.93 -21.41
CA VAL A 786 10.57 -47.02 -19.99
C VAL A 786 11.85 -47.82 -19.83
N THR A 787 12.73 -47.39 -18.93
CA THR A 787 13.92 -48.14 -18.45
C THR A 787 13.74 -48.45 -16.97
N ILE A 788 13.94 -49.69 -16.58
CA ILE A 788 13.90 -50.13 -15.19
C ILE A 788 15.32 -50.34 -14.72
N ALA A 789 15.71 -49.69 -13.62
CA ALA A 789 17.04 -49.81 -13.02
C ALA A 789 16.95 -50.45 -11.63
N GLU A 790 17.83 -51.43 -11.39
CA GLU A 790 17.97 -52.14 -10.13
C GLU A 790 19.23 -51.66 -9.43
N PHE A 791 19.10 -51.31 -8.14
CA PHE A 791 20.25 -50.94 -7.30
C PHE A 791 20.89 -52.16 -6.69
N GLY A 792 22.21 -52.10 -6.53
CA GLY A 792 23.05 -53.21 -6.02
C GLY A 792 23.45 -53.00 -4.58
#